data_3d00f89db7f1082684fdb02a46beaf87
#
_entry.id   3d00f89db7f1082684fdb02a46beaf87
#
_cell.length_a   1.000
_cell.length_b   1.000
_cell.length_c   1.000
_cell.angle_alpha   90.00
_cell.angle_beta   90.00
_cell.angle_gamma   90.00
#
_symmetry.space_group_name_H-M   'P 1'
#
loop_
_entity.id
_entity.type
_entity.pdbx_description
1 polymer ?
#
loop_
_entity_poly.entity_id
_entity_poly.type
_entity_poly.pdbx_seq_one_letter_code
_entity_poly.pdbx_strand_id
1 'polypeptide(L)'
;MNIITKKMSLPNGKEISIETGKLAKQADGSVVVRMGDTMILATAVANVDVRDGVDFMPLTVDYREKFASTGKFPGGFLKREARPSDEEILTMRLVDRALRPLFPGDYHAETQVMMQLMSSDKENMPDALACLAASACLAVSDIPFNGPVSEVRIVRIDGEFSINPTFEEMKSADMDMMIAGTLDSIVMVEGEMNEVSEAEMLEAIKVAHVVIKEQCQLQLDIASEVAKANPKREYSHETHNEELRKSIYDFSYQRCYDVAKQGLADKHKRAXLFGAIKEDFKATMSEEDMTEFGFLVGQYFKSAQKEAVRXVVLDEXIRLDGRKTTEIRPISSEAGYXPGFVHGSALFTRGETQSLTTLTLGSTLDVQRKDGALAEDDLDFLLHYNFPPFSTGEARMRFSVSRREIGXGNLALRALKPMIPGKPENPYTIRLVSEILESNGSSSMATVCAGTLALMDGGIKLKRPVSGIAMGLIQDETGKYAVLSDILGDEDHLGDMDFKVTGTEKGITACQMDIKVDGLDYKVLEEALSQAKDGRMHIXGEMMKTLSEPREDFKAHVPRIENISVPEDAIGGIIGKGGETIQAIQAETNTSIGIGDAVDGMANVEVFAEEKEGMDEAMRRINLIAYXPTAEVGETYEGKVKXIVAFGAFLEILPGVDALLHISEIDHKRVEKVDEYMKPGDVMEVKVIGKDPKNGKLKISRKALIEKPAPPSND
;
A
#
# COMPACT_ATOMS: atom_id res chain seq x y z
N MET A 1 -3.55 3.81 45.07
CA MET A 1 -3.37 3.19 43.75
C MET A 1 -2.85 1.77 43.89
N ASN A 2 -3.48 0.85 43.21
CA ASN A 2 -2.98 -0.55 43.19
C ASN A 2 -2.38 -0.82 41.84
N ILE A 3 -1.09 -0.52 41.73
CA ILE A 3 -0.37 -0.60 40.46
C ILE A 3 0.20 -2.01 40.28
N ILE A 4 -0.14 -2.64 39.17
CA ILE A 4 0.32 -3.99 38.84
C ILE A 4 1.09 -3.94 37.52
N THR A 5 2.27 -4.55 37.47
CA THR A 5 3.08 -4.62 36.26
C THR A 5 3.50 -6.05 36.02
N LYS A 6 3.38 -6.51 34.78
CA LYS A 6 3.86 -7.82 34.35
C LYS A 6 4.72 -7.64 33.10
N LYS A 7 5.69 -8.51 32.92
CA LYS A 7 6.66 -8.41 31.83
C LYS A 7 6.87 -9.73 31.12
N MET A 8 7.31 -9.65 29.87
CA MET A 8 7.77 -10.81 29.12
C MET A 8 8.91 -10.38 28.19
N SER A 9 9.65 -11.36 27.70
CA SER A 9 10.71 -11.10 26.71
C SER A 9 10.33 -11.70 25.36
N LEU A 10 10.60 -10.95 24.29
CA LEU A 10 10.47 -11.44 22.93
C LEU A 10 11.70 -12.31 22.58
N PRO A 11 11.61 -13.11 21.52
CA PRO A 11 12.77 -13.93 21.12
C PRO A 11 14.03 -13.12 20.85
N ASN A 12 13.90 -11.86 20.41
CA ASN A 12 15.06 -11.00 20.18
C ASN A 12 15.61 -10.37 21.45
N GLY A 13 15.07 -10.73 22.61
CA GLY A 13 15.54 -10.23 23.90
C GLY A 13 14.90 -8.95 24.38
N LYS A 14 14.09 -8.28 23.53
CA LYS A 14 13.41 -7.07 23.96
C LYS A 14 12.31 -7.40 24.94
N GLU A 15 12.10 -6.49 25.91
CA GLU A 15 11.13 -6.69 26.97
C GLU A 15 9.87 -5.90 26.69
N ILE A 16 8.72 -6.52 26.91
CA ILE A 16 7.40 -5.87 26.86
C ILE A 16 6.82 -5.89 28.25
N SER A 17 6.30 -4.75 28.71
CA SER A 17 5.61 -4.69 29.98
C SER A 17 4.18 -4.18 29.81
N ILE A 18 3.31 -4.63 30.72
CA ILE A 18 1.94 -4.14 30.81
C ILE A 18 1.74 -3.64 32.24
N GLU A 19 1.28 -2.39 32.40
CA GLU A 19 1.01 -1.79 33.69
C GLU A 19 -0.45 -1.37 33.74
N THR A 20 -1.10 -1.61 34.89
CA THR A 20 -2.48 -1.15 35.11
C THR A 20 -2.60 -0.59 36.53
N GLY A 21 -3.64 0.22 36.76
CA GLY A 21 -3.95 0.73 38.07
C GLY A 21 -3.43 2.12 38.36
N LYS A 22 -2.73 2.76 37.42
CA LYS A 22 -2.13 4.07 37.65
C LYS A 22 -2.85 5.17 36.89
N LEU A 23 -3.14 4.96 35.60
CA LEU A 23 -3.69 5.99 34.72
C LEU A 23 -5.16 5.72 34.39
N ALA A 24 -5.91 6.78 34.13
CA ALA A 24 -7.24 6.68 33.54
C ALA A 24 -8.17 5.79 34.36
N LYS A 25 -8.27 6.05 35.67
CA LYS A 25 -9.00 5.15 36.56
C LYS A 25 -10.49 5.22 36.43
N GLN A 26 -11.04 6.19 35.69
CA GLN A 26 -12.48 6.24 35.43
C GLN A 26 -12.90 5.39 34.24
N ALA A 27 -11.94 4.93 33.42
CA ALA A 27 -12.26 3.97 32.38
C ALA A 27 -12.55 2.60 33.00
N ASP A 28 -13.33 1.80 32.32
CA ASP A 28 -13.59 0.44 32.80
C ASP A 28 -12.31 -0.39 32.83
N GLY A 29 -11.40 -0.15 31.92
CA GLY A 29 -10.09 -0.75 31.95
C GLY A 29 -9.07 0.18 31.33
N SER A 30 -7.84 0.16 31.83
CA SER A 30 -6.76 0.95 31.25
C SER A 30 -5.43 0.26 31.51
N VAL A 31 -4.56 0.34 30.53
CA VAL A 31 -3.19 -0.22 30.64
C VAL A 31 -2.22 0.69 29.92
N VAL A 32 -0.93 0.58 30.31
CA VAL A 32 0.17 1.11 29.52
C VAL A 32 1.01 -0.09 29.07
N VAL A 33 1.18 -0.21 27.76
CA VAL A 33 2.08 -1.23 27.21
C VAL A 33 3.35 -0.53 26.78
N ARG A 34 4.49 -1.10 27.14
CA ARG A 34 5.79 -0.47 26.90
C ARG A 34 6.77 -1.46 26.32
N MET A 35 7.50 -1.03 25.30
CA MET A 35 8.66 -1.75 24.74
C MET A 35 9.74 -0.71 24.48
N GLY A 36 10.87 -0.85 25.20
CA GLY A 36 11.86 0.22 25.20
C GLY A 36 11.26 1.47 25.80
N ASP A 37 11.41 2.58 25.12
CA ASP A 37 10.79 3.84 25.54
C ASP A 37 9.52 4.15 24.74
N THR A 38 9.03 3.20 23.96
CA THR A 38 7.76 3.35 23.27
C THR A 38 6.65 2.90 24.20
N MET A 39 5.67 3.77 24.44
CA MET A 39 4.59 3.55 25.41
C MET A 39 3.25 3.87 24.78
N ILE A 40 2.31 2.94 24.93
CA ILE A 40 0.93 3.10 24.46
C ILE A 40 -0.03 3.02 25.65
N LEU A 41 -0.87 4.03 25.79
CA LEU A 41 -1.98 3.98 26.74
C LEU A 41 -3.21 3.47 26.01
N ALA A 42 -3.86 2.46 26.58
CA ALA A 42 -5.12 1.95 26.03
C ALA A 42 -6.19 2.02 27.11
N THR A 43 -7.39 2.46 26.72
CA THR A 43 -8.54 2.53 27.62
C THR A 43 -9.73 1.86 26.96
N ALA A 44 -10.60 1.28 27.80
CA ALA A 44 -11.84 0.67 27.35
C ALA A 44 -12.97 1.14 28.26
N VAL A 45 -14.06 1.56 27.62
CA VAL A 45 -15.27 1.99 28.34
C VAL A 45 -16.47 1.40 27.60
N ALA A 46 -17.42 0.86 28.35
CA ALA A 46 -18.66 0.35 27.77
C ALA A 46 -19.84 0.85 28.59
N ASN A 47 -20.91 1.23 27.90
CA ASN A 47 -22.15 1.58 28.58
C ASN A 47 -22.75 0.34 29.23
N VAL A 48 -23.44 0.54 30.35
CA VAL A 48 -24.11 -0.58 31.02
C VAL A 48 -25.41 -0.93 30.27
N ASP A 49 -26.16 0.08 29.86
CA ASP A 49 -27.43 -0.14 29.20
C ASP A 49 -27.28 -0.11 27.68
N VAL A 50 -28.19 -0.81 27.01
CA VAL A 50 -28.23 -0.85 25.56
C VAL A 50 -29.48 -0.10 25.09
N ARG A 51 -29.33 0.61 23.95
CA ARG A 51 -30.48 1.31 23.39
C ARG A 51 -31.46 0.28 22.78
N ASP A 52 -32.76 0.65 22.83
CA ASP A 52 -33.80 -0.21 22.27
C ASP A 52 -33.56 -0.43 20.80
N GLY A 53 -33.72 -1.67 20.37
CA GLY A 53 -33.64 -2.04 18.96
C GLY A 53 -32.25 -2.23 18.38
N VAL A 54 -31.21 -2.10 19.19
CA VAL A 54 -29.85 -2.33 18.72
C VAL A 54 -29.60 -3.84 18.65
N ASP A 55 -29.23 -4.33 17.46
CA ASP A 55 -29.00 -5.75 17.25
C ASP A 55 -27.57 -6.06 16.83
N PHE A 56 -26.66 -5.12 17.01
CA PHE A 56 -25.24 -5.27 16.71
C PHE A 56 -24.44 -4.71 17.86
N MET A 57 -23.13 -4.92 17.85
CA MET A 57 -22.27 -4.34 18.89
C MET A 57 -21.65 -3.05 18.35
N PRO A 58 -22.02 -1.90 18.91
CA PRO A 58 -21.45 -0.63 18.46
C PRO A 58 -20.07 -0.43 19.09
N LEU A 59 -19.07 -1.02 18.44
CA LEU A 59 -17.68 -0.93 18.87
C LEU A 59 -16.96 0.14 18.09
N THR A 60 -16.28 1.04 18.80
CA THR A 60 -15.40 2.03 18.20
C THR A 60 -13.98 1.76 18.68
N VAL A 61 -13.06 1.60 17.72
CA VAL A 61 -11.64 1.44 18.01
C VAL A 61 -10.92 2.64 17.43
N ASP A 62 -10.13 3.32 18.27
CA ASP A 62 -9.40 4.52 17.87
C ASP A 62 -7.94 4.37 18.25
N TYR A 63 -7.04 4.77 17.34
CA TYR A 63 -5.60 4.70 17.55
C TYR A 63 -4.97 5.99 17.06
N ARG A 64 -4.18 6.62 17.92
CA ARG A 64 -3.54 7.88 17.57
C ARG A 64 -2.07 7.87 17.94
N GLU A 65 -1.26 8.42 17.05
CA GLU A 65 0.15 8.64 17.33
C GLU A 65 0.34 10.12 17.58
N LYS A 66 0.39 10.48 18.88
CA LYS A 66 0.46 11.89 19.27
C LYS A 66 1.79 12.50 18.85
N PHE A 67 1.77 13.71 18.29
CA PHE A 67 2.98 14.37 17.86
C PHE A 67 3.93 14.63 19.02
N ALA A 68 3.38 14.88 20.21
CA ALA A 68 4.21 15.10 21.40
C ALA A 68 5.08 13.89 21.71
N SER A 69 4.67 12.68 21.28
CA SER A 69 5.43 11.47 21.60
C SER A 69 6.80 11.45 20.96
N THR A 70 6.99 12.20 19.87
CA THR A 70 8.28 12.29 19.19
C THR A 70 8.86 13.70 19.26
N GLY A 71 8.26 14.56 20.10
CA GLY A 71 8.77 15.92 20.26
C GLY A 71 8.53 16.83 19.07
N LYS A 72 7.43 16.60 18.35
CA LYS A 72 7.11 17.36 17.14
C LYS A 72 5.84 18.19 17.33
N PHE A 73 5.75 19.28 16.56
CA PHE A 73 4.52 19.99 16.38
C PHE A 73 3.74 19.39 15.21
N PRO A 74 2.40 19.29 15.33
CA PRO A 74 1.63 18.92 14.16
C PRO A 74 1.76 19.98 13.07
N GLY A 75 1.73 19.57 11.82
CA GLY A 75 1.69 20.48 10.70
C GLY A 75 0.33 21.14 10.59
N GLY A 76 0.18 21.95 9.56
CA GLY A 76 -1.08 22.62 9.32
C GLY A 76 -1.20 23.94 10.03
N PHE A 77 -2.33 24.61 9.83
CA PHE A 77 -2.54 25.96 10.33
C PHE A 77 -2.76 25.99 11.84
N LEU A 78 -3.55 25.05 12.37
CA LEU A 78 -3.92 25.06 13.78
C LEU A 78 -2.86 24.49 14.71
N LYS A 79 -1.89 23.76 14.16
CA LYS A 79 -0.83 23.14 14.95
C LYS A 79 -1.39 22.20 16.02
N ARG A 80 -2.42 21.45 15.65
CA ARG A 80 -3.09 20.51 16.55
C ARG A 80 -3.44 19.24 15.77
N GLU A 81 -3.48 18.12 16.46
CA GLU A 81 -3.89 16.85 15.84
C GLU A 81 -5.26 17.01 15.21
N ALA A 82 -5.39 16.54 13.96
CA ALA A 82 -6.62 16.66 13.20
C ALA A 82 -7.20 15.27 12.97
N ARG A 83 -7.68 14.99 11.76
CA ARG A 83 -8.18 13.68 11.42
C ARG A 83 -7.07 12.65 11.49
N PRO A 84 -7.40 11.39 11.77
CA PRO A 84 -6.36 10.35 11.76
C PRO A 84 -5.74 10.20 10.38
N SER A 85 -4.45 9.93 10.37
CA SER A 85 -3.74 9.60 9.13
C SER A 85 -4.20 8.25 8.61
N ASP A 86 -3.89 7.96 7.35
CA ASP A 86 -4.18 6.66 6.78
C ASP A 86 -3.50 5.54 7.56
N GLU A 87 -2.26 5.78 8.01
CA GLU A 87 -1.53 4.78 8.80
C GLU A 87 -2.23 4.51 10.13
N GLU A 88 -2.73 5.56 10.79
CA GLU A 88 -3.49 5.37 12.01
C GLU A 88 -4.78 4.58 11.75
N ILE A 89 -5.47 4.89 10.65
CA ILE A 89 -6.70 4.19 10.29
C ILE A 89 -6.42 2.71 10.01
N LEU A 90 -5.32 2.41 9.32
CA LEU A 90 -4.98 1.03 9.03
C LEU A 90 -4.72 0.24 10.31
N THR A 91 -4.05 0.85 11.28
CA THR A 91 -3.84 0.22 12.58
C THR A 91 -5.16 0.01 13.31
N MET A 92 -6.06 1.01 13.29
CA MET A 92 -7.39 0.85 13.90
C MET A 92 -8.12 -0.35 13.32
N ARG A 93 -8.06 -0.51 11.99
CA ARG A 93 -8.78 -1.59 11.32
C ARG A 93 -8.23 -2.95 11.71
N LEU A 94 -6.91 -3.08 11.84
CA LEU A 94 -6.33 -4.36 12.26
C LEU A 94 -6.74 -4.72 13.67
N VAL A 95 -6.72 -3.74 14.57
CA VAL A 95 -7.14 -3.98 15.96
C VAL A 95 -8.63 -4.32 16.03
N ASP A 96 -9.45 -3.57 15.31
CA ASP A 96 -10.90 -3.83 15.26
C ASP A 96 -11.18 -5.25 14.80
N ARG A 97 -10.51 -5.68 13.72
CA ARG A 97 -10.71 -7.03 13.19
C ARG A 97 -10.30 -8.11 14.18
N ALA A 98 -9.30 -7.84 15.00
CA ALA A 98 -8.86 -8.80 16.01
C ALA A 98 -9.80 -8.85 17.21
N LEU A 99 -10.34 -7.70 17.63
CA LEU A 99 -11.18 -7.61 18.83
C LEU A 99 -12.62 -8.00 18.58
N ARG A 100 -13.20 -7.50 17.49
CA ARG A 100 -14.65 -7.57 17.27
C ARG A 100 -15.22 -8.98 17.35
N PRO A 101 -14.60 -9.99 16.72
CA PRO A 101 -15.17 -11.34 16.77
C PRO A 101 -15.17 -11.97 18.16
N LEU A 102 -14.43 -11.41 19.11
CA LEU A 102 -14.27 -12.00 20.43
C LEU A 102 -15.24 -11.46 21.47
N PHE A 103 -16.03 -10.45 21.11
CA PHE A 103 -17.13 -10.05 21.98
C PHE A 103 -18.28 -11.04 21.84
N PRO A 104 -19.02 -11.30 22.92
CA PRO A 104 -20.16 -12.23 22.80
C PRO A 104 -21.17 -11.72 21.78
N GLY A 105 -21.79 -12.64 21.05
CA GLY A 105 -22.72 -12.29 19.99
C GLY A 105 -23.97 -11.56 20.48
N ASP A 106 -24.33 -11.78 21.74
CA ASP A 106 -25.53 -11.13 22.31
C ASP A 106 -25.22 -9.86 23.09
N TYR A 107 -23.98 -9.36 23.00
CA TYR A 107 -23.56 -8.15 23.70
C TYR A 107 -23.70 -6.96 22.74
N HIS A 108 -24.50 -5.95 23.15
CA HIS A 108 -24.86 -4.85 22.25
C HIS A 108 -24.63 -3.46 22.84
N ALA A 109 -23.90 -3.38 23.96
CA ALA A 109 -23.64 -2.08 24.57
C ALA A 109 -22.58 -1.30 23.80
N GLU A 110 -22.76 -0.01 23.72
CA GLU A 110 -21.77 0.85 23.09
C GLU A 110 -20.44 0.72 23.82
N THR A 111 -19.39 0.42 23.08
CA THR A 111 -18.07 0.12 23.63
C THR A 111 -17.02 0.89 22.84
N GLN A 112 -16.10 1.52 23.57
CA GLN A 112 -15.04 2.31 22.96
C GLN A 112 -13.69 1.86 23.48
N VAL A 113 -12.77 1.55 22.58
CA VAL A 113 -11.40 1.20 22.91
C VAL A 113 -10.49 2.24 22.24
N MET A 114 -9.73 2.95 23.04
CA MET A 114 -8.86 4.01 22.55
C MET A 114 -7.42 3.69 22.90
N MET A 115 -6.53 3.85 21.93
CA MET A 115 -5.10 3.62 22.09
C MET A 115 -4.36 4.88 21.66
N GLN A 116 -3.39 5.31 22.48
CA GLN A 116 -2.62 6.51 22.19
C GLN A 116 -1.14 6.24 22.38
N LEU A 117 -0.36 6.55 21.35
CA LEU A 117 1.10 6.55 21.50
C LEU A 117 1.48 7.77 22.32
N MET A 118 2.05 7.52 23.51
CA MET A 118 2.37 8.58 24.47
C MET A 118 3.85 8.92 24.49
N SER A 119 4.69 7.95 24.15
CA SER A 119 6.13 8.13 24.12
C SER A 119 6.68 7.24 23.01
N SER A 120 7.65 7.73 22.27
CA SER A 120 8.28 6.96 21.20
C SER A 120 9.81 7.07 21.30
N ASP A 121 10.47 5.94 21.15
CA ASP A 121 11.94 5.94 21.02
C ASP A 121 12.37 6.01 19.55
N LYS A 122 11.42 6.11 18.62
CA LYS A 122 11.65 6.17 17.18
C LYS A 122 12.36 4.92 16.65
N GLU A 123 12.44 3.89 17.45
CA GLU A 123 13.00 2.59 17.06
C GLU A 123 11.93 1.52 16.99
N ASN A 124 11.20 1.34 18.10
CA ASN A 124 10.15 0.31 18.16
C ASN A 124 8.88 0.79 17.50
N MET A 125 8.26 -0.09 16.73
CA MET A 125 7.06 0.26 15.96
C MET A 125 5.83 0.13 16.84
N PRO A 126 5.14 1.22 17.14
CA PRO A 126 4.02 1.15 18.09
C PRO A 126 2.81 0.39 17.54
N ASP A 127 2.61 0.35 16.23
CA ASP A 127 1.46 -0.37 15.68
C ASP A 127 1.53 -1.86 15.98
N ALA A 128 2.72 -2.40 16.22
CA ALA A 128 2.87 -3.80 16.58
C ALA A 128 2.45 -4.09 18.02
N LEU A 129 2.24 -3.04 18.83
CA LEU A 129 1.84 -3.18 20.22
C LEU A 129 0.38 -2.77 20.46
N ALA A 130 -0.27 -2.21 19.47
CA ALA A 130 -1.58 -1.60 19.67
C ALA A 130 -2.64 -2.64 20.05
N CYS A 131 -2.65 -3.79 19.38
CA CYS A 131 -3.65 -4.82 19.67
C CYS A 131 -3.44 -5.43 21.05
N LEU A 132 -2.20 -5.65 21.43
CA LEU A 132 -1.89 -6.13 22.79
C LEU A 132 -2.44 -5.16 23.83
N ALA A 133 -2.22 -3.85 23.61
CA ALA A 133 -2.71 -2.84 24.54
C ALA A 133 -4.24 -2.83 24.60
N ALA A 134 -4.89 -2.91 23.42
CA ALA A 134 -6.35 -2.91 23.36
C ALA A 134 -6.94 -4.12 24.08
N SER A 135 -6.39 -5.29 23.81
CA SER A 135 -6.88 -6.51 24.45
C SER A 135 -6.62 -6.50 25.95
N ALA A 136 -5.44 -6.01 26.35
CA ALA A 136 -5.09 -5.97 27.78
C ALA A 136 -6.03 -5.03 28.56
N CYS A 137 -6.40 -3.87 27.98
CA CYS A 137 -7.31 -2.98 28.71
C CYS A 137 -8.69 -3.59 28.84
N LEU A 138 -9.13 -4.41 27.90
CA LEU A 138 -10.36 -5.17 28.04
C LEU A 138 -10.21 -6.29 29.07
N ALA A 139 -9.05 -6.96 29.08
CA ALA A 139 -8.82 -8.06 30.01
C ALA A 139 -8.87 -7.60 31.48
N VAL A 140 -8.38 -6.39 31.76
CA VAL A 140 -8.39 -5.86 33.13
C VAL A 140 -9.69 -5.15 33.47
N SER A 141 -10.64 -5.06 32.54
CA SER A 141 -11.96 -4.47 32.76
C SER A 141 -12.99 -5.56 33.07
N ASP A 142 -14.18 -5.13 33.44
CA ASP A 142 -15.29 -6.08 33.60
C ASP A 142 -16.13 -6.20 32.32
N ILE A 143 -15.70 -5.62 31.22
CA ILE A 143 -16.42 -5.72 29.95
C ILE A 143 -16.38 -7.17 29.45
N PRO A 144 -17.51 -7.73 29.02
CA PRO A 144 -17.52 -9.09 28.48
C PRO A 144 -16.68 -9.19 27.21
N PHE A 145 -15.70 -10.08 27.21
CA PHE A 145 -14.74 -10.19 26.11
C PHE A 145 -14.10 -11.57 26.18
N ASN A 146 -14.18 -12.33 25.10
CA ASN A 146 -13.72 -13.72 25.06
C ASN A 146 -12.27 -13.83 24.60
N GLY A 147 -11.48 -12.79 24.81
CA GLY A 147 -10.03 -12.87 24.60
C GLY A 147 -9.38 -13.64 25.73
N PRO A 148 -8.09 -13.39 25.93
CA PRO A 148 -7.32 -12.32 25.29
C PRO A 148 -6.91 -12.63 23.87
N VAL A 149 -6.58 -11.58 23.14
CA VAL A 149 -6.00 -11.67 21.82
C VAL A 149 -4.74 -10.82 21.79
N SER A 150 -3.80 -11.17 20.94
CA SER A 150 -2.67 -10.27 20.73
C SER A 150 -2.26 -10.31 19.26
N GLU A 151 -1.43 -9.37 18.88
CA GLU A 151 -0.97 -9.22 17.52
C GLU A 151 0.52 -8.92 17.56
N VAL A 152 1.26 -9.53 16.64
CA VAL A 152 2.67 -9.22 16.49
C VAL A 152 2.95 -8.93 15.02
N ARG A 153 4.00 -8.16 14.79
CA ARG A 153 4.56 -8.02 13.45
C ARG A 153 5.64 -9.07 13.30
N ILE A 154 5.55 -9.89 12.25
CA ILE A 154 6.61 -10.83 11.93
C ILE A 154 7.18 -10.46 10.56
N VAL A 155 8.49 -10.39 10.48
CA VAL A 155 9.18 -10.06 9.24
C VAL A 155 10.22 -11.14 8.95
N ARG A 156 10.65 -11.20 7.69
CA ARG A 156 11.74 -12.09 7.34
C ARG A 156 12.89 -11.27 6.77
N ILE A 157 14.06 -11.41 7.36
CA ILE A 157 15.24 -10.68 6.98
C ILE A 157 16.37 -11.70 6.76
N ASP A 158 16.90 -11.76 5.54
CA ASP A 158 17.94 -12.71 5.19
C ASP A 158 17.55 -14.15 5.54
N GLY A 159 16.29 -14.49 5.25
CA GLY A 159 15.81 -15.84 5.47
C GLY A 159 15.40 -16.18 6.89
N GLU A 160 15.53 -15.27 7.84
CA GLU A 160 15.21 -15.54 9.25
C GLU A 160 14.07 -14.67 9.72
N PHE A 161 13.19 -15.25 10.54
CA PHE A 161 12.05 -14.52 11.09
C PHE A 161 12.46 -13.69 12.30
N SER A 162 11.85 -12.51 12.41
CA SER A 162 12.01 -11.62 13.55
C SER A 162 10.66 -11.07 13.97
N ILE A 163 10.43 -10.98 15.28
CA ILE A 163 9.16 -10.50 15.85
C ILE A 163 9.35 -9.07 16.33
N ASN A 164 8.44 -8.19 15.93
CA ASN A 164 8.42 -6.78 16.34
C ASN A 164 9.79 -6.11 16.11
N PRO A 165 10.22 -6.08 14.85
CA PRO A 165 11.51 -5.45 14.52
C PRO A 165 11.44 -3.93 14.68
N THR A 166 12.62 -3.31 14.65
CA THR A 166 12.70 -1.85 14.61
C THR A 166 12.37 -1.32 13.22
N PHE A 167 12.11 -0.01 13.14
CA PHE A 167 11.91 0.64 11.84
C PHE A 167 13.08 0.40 10.91
N GLU A 168 14.30 0.46 11.45
CA GLU A 168 15.51 0.27 10.64
C GLU A 168 15.60 -1.15 10.10
N GLU A 169 15.30 -2.14 10.95
CA GLU A 169 15.34 -3.54 10.53
C GLU A 169 14.31 -3.85 9.45
N MET A 170 13.16 -3.16 9.49
CA MET A 170 12.10 -3.36 8.50
C MET A 170 12.59 -3.12 7.07
N LYS A 171 13.55 -2.25 6.89
CA LYS A 171 13.98 -1.86 5.55
C LYS A 171 14.59 -3.03 4.77
N SER A 172 15.08 -4.05 5.47
CA SER A 172 15.71 -5.21 4.83
C SER A 172 14.76 -6.39 4.66
N ALA A 173 13.49 -6.26 5.05
CA ALA A 173 12.57 -7.40 5.08
C ALA A 173 11.98 -7.70 3.71
N ASP A 174 11.86 -9.00 3.39
CA ASP A 174 11.16 -9.44 2.19
C ASP A 174 9.77 -10.00 2.53
N MET A 175 9.37 -9.93 3.80
CA MET A 175 8.05 -10.30 4.26
C MET A 175 7.73 -9.45 5.47
N ASP A 176 6.53 -8.86 5.48
CA ASP A 176 6.06 -8.01 6.57
C ASP A 176 4.61 -8.36 6.82
N MET A 177 4.35 -9.09 7.92
CA MET A 177 3.00 -9.56 8.24
C MET A 177 2.62 -9.17 9.65
N MET A 178 1.36 -8.73 9.80
CA MET A 178 0.73 -8.55 11.10
C MET A 178 -0.18 -9.74 11.33
N ILE A 179 0.00 -10.42 12.46
CA ILE A 179 -0.73 -11.65 12.76
C ILE A 179 -1.32 -11.52 14.15
N ALA A 180 -2.63 -11.79 14.25
CA ALA A 180 -3.34 -11.73 15.52
C ALA A 180 -3.89 -13.10 15.86
N GLY A 181 -3.90 -13.42 17.13
CA GLY A 181 -4.41 -14.70 17.58
C GLY A 181 -4.73 -14.72 19.05
N THR A 182 -5.43 -15.79 19.45
CA THR A 182 -5.73 -16.10 20.84
C THR A 182 -4.79 -17.19 21.33
N LEU A 183 -5.02 -17.67 22.54
CA LEU A 183 -4.27 -18.84 23.03
C LEU A 183 -4.44 -20.07 22.14
N ASP A 184 -5.56 -20.17 21.47
CA ASP A 184 -5.89 -21.40 20.74
C ASP A 184 -5.82 -21.26 19.22
N SER A 185 -6.00 -20.06 18.68
CA SER A 185 -6.26 -19.91 17.26
C SER A 185 -5.67 -18.62 16.71
N ILE A 186 -5.28 -18.65 15.43
CA ILE A 186 -5.02 -17.44 14.66
C ILE A 186 -6.38 -16.87 14.25
N VAL A 187 -6.55 -15.55 14.37
CA VAL A 187 -7.81 -14.90 14.03
C VAL A 187 -7.68 -13.94 12.87
N MET A 188 -6.48 -13.41 12.60
CA MET A 188 -6.32 -12.43 11.56
C MET A 188 -4.88 -12.45 11.06
N VAL A 189 -4.72 -12.32 9.73
CA VAL A 189 -3.41 -12.22 9.10
C VAL A 189 -3.52 -11.12 8.04
N GLU A 190 -2.53 -10.24 7.98
CA GLU A 190 -2.46 -9.27 6.90
C GLU A 190 -0.99 -8.93 6.65
N GLY A 191 -0.61 -8.87 5.37
CA GLY A 191 0.77 -8.53 5.10
C GLY A 191 1.10 -8.39 3.64
N GLU A 192 2.33 -7.96 3.43
CA GLU A 192 2.92 -7.87 2.10
C GLU A 192 4.24 -8.62 2.09
N MET A 193 4.61 -9.07 0.90
CA MET A 193 5.81 -9.86 0.78
C MET A 193 6.31 -9.84 -0.66
N ASN A 194 7.56 -10.23 -0.83
CA ASN A 194 8.19 -10.17 -2.14
C ASN A 194 8.24 -11.55 -2.76
N GLU A 195 7.08 -12.00 -3.28
CA GLU A 195 6.94 -13.27 -4.00
C GLU A 195 7.37 -14.46 -3.16
N VAL A 196 6.73 -14.60 -1.98
CA VAL A 196 7.02 -15.77 -1.14
C VAL A 196 6.05 -16.90 -1.43
N SER A 197 6.45 -18.12 -1.07
CA SER A 197 5.61 -19.28 -1.28
C SER A 197 4.55 -19.41 -0.17
N GLU A 198 3.52 -20.20 -0.45
CA GLU A 198 2.49 -20.50 0.52
C GLU A 198 3.09 -21.16 1.77
N ALA A 199 4.05 -22.07 1.58
CA ALA A 199 4.68 -22.75 2.71
C ALA A 199 5.46 -21.76 3.58
N GLU A 200 6.15 -20.82 2.96
CA GLU A 200 6.89 -19.80 3.71
C GLU A 200 5.96 -18.91 4.53
N MET A 201 4.80 -18.56 3.95
CA MET A 201 3.82 -17.77 4.66
C MET A 201 3.25 -18.53 5.85
N LEU A 202 2.95 -19.81 5.68
CA LEU A 202 2.44 -20.64 6.78
C LEU A 202 3.45 -20.78 7.90
N GLU A 203 4.73 -20.89 7.55
CA GLU A 203 5.79 -20.99 8.58
C GLU A 203 5.83 -19.71 9.41
N ALA A 204 5.70 -18.55 8.77
CA ALA A 204 5.67 -17.28 9.49
C ALA A 204 4.50 -17.22 10.46
N ILE A 205 3.33 -17.71 10.04
CA ILE A 205 2.15 -17.73 10.91
C ILE A 205 2.40 -18.61 12.14
N LYS A 206 3.01 -19.77 11.95
CA LYS A 206 3.31 -20.66 13.06
C LYS A 206 4.28 -20.03 14.05
N VAL A 207 5.34 -19.40 13.54
CA VAL A 207 6.33 -18.76 14.40
C VAL A 207 5.70 -17.63 15.20
N ALA A 208 4.86 -16.82 14.54
CA ALA A 208 4.20 -15.71 15.21
C ALA A 208 3.28 -16.18 16.32
N HIS A 209 2.56 -17.30 16.11
CA HIS A 209 1.58 -17.76 17.09
C HIS A 209 2.24 -18.15 18.41
N VAL A 210 3.47 -18.67 18.38
CA VAL A 210 4.18 -18.99 19.60
C VAL A 210 4.31 -17.76 20.50
N VAL A 211 4.70 -16.62 19.92
CA VAL A 211 4.86 -15.38 20.68
C VAL A 211 3.49 -14.83 21.09
N ILE A 212 2.51 -14.91 20.20
CA ILE A 212 1.16 -14.43 20.49
C ILE A 212 0.60 -15.14 21.72
N LYS A 213 0.80 -16.44 21.82
CA LYS A 213 0.32 -17.19 22.99
C LYS A 213 0.97 -16.69 24.28
N GLU A 214 2.26 -16.35 24.24
CA GLU A 214 2.95 -15.80 25.40
C GLU A 214 2.37 -14.47 25.81
N GLN A 215 2.04 -13.63 24.80
CA GLN A 215 1.43 -12.32 25.09
C GLN A 215 0.01 -12.47 25.63
N CYS A 216 -0.74 -13.47 25.18
CA CYS A 216 -2.05 -13.74 25.73
C CYS A 216 -1.95 -14.21 27.18
N GLN A 217 -0.97 -15.08 27.48
CA GLN A 217 -0.77 -15.53 28.84
C GLN A 217 -0.39 -14.38 29.77
N LEU A 218 0.43 -13.45 29.27
CA LEU A 218 0.79 -12.26 30.04
C LEU A 218 -0.45 -11.46 30.44
N GLN A 219 -1.42 -11.34 29.50
CA GLN A 219 -2.66 -10.64 29.80
C GLN A 219 -3.49 -11.37 30.85
N LEU A 220 -3.56 -12.68 30.76
CA LEU A 220 -4.28 -13.46 31.76
C LEU A 220 -3.64 -13.31 33.14
N ASP A 221 -2.32 -13.30 33.17
CA ASP A 221 -1.59 -13.17 34.44
C ASP A 221 -1.90 -11.82 35.10
N ILE A 222 -1.89 -10.73 34.35
CA ILE A 222 -2.16 -9.43 34.96
C ILE A 222 -3.64 -9.30 35.32
N ALA A 223 -4.55 -9.80 34.48
CA ALA A 223 -5.98 -9.69 34.72
C ALA A 223 -6.38 -10.47 35.98
N SER A 224 -5.70 -11.57 36.28
CA SER A 224 -6.04 -12.38 37.44
C SER A 224 -5.82 -11.61 38.76
N GLU A 225 -5.02 -10.56 38.73
CA GLU A 225 -4.75 -9.75 39.92
C GLU A 225 -5.60 -8.49 40.00
N VAL A 226 -6.52 -8.29 39.05
CA VAL A 226 -7.37 -7.10 39.03
C VAL A 226 -8.78 -7.51 39.47
N ALA A 227 -9.17 -7.04 40.65
CA ALA A 227 -10.45 -7.51 41.25
C ALA A 227 -11.65 -7.21 40.37
N LYS A 228 -11.70 -6.01 39.77
CA LYS A 228 -12.88 -5.63 38.99
C LYS A 228 -13.05 -6.44 37.72
N ALA A 229 -12.01 -7.14 37.28
CA ALA A 229 -12.07 -7.96 36.08
C ALA A 229 -12.64 -9.35 36.33
N ASN A 230 -12.86 -9.72 37.58
CA ASN A 230 -13.24 -11.07 37.96
C ASN A 230 -14.36 -11.03 38.97
N PRO A 231 -15.59 -11.29 38.55
CA PRO A 231 -16.01 -11.74 37.21
C PRO A 231 -16.30 -10.58 36.27
N LYS A 232 -16.52 -10.91 35.02
CA LYS A 232 -17.02 -9.93 34.06
C LYS A 232 -18.47 -9.54 34.42
N ARG A 233 -18.88 -8.36 33.97
CA ARG A 233 -20.24 -7.86 34.30
C ARG A 233 -21.29 -8.76 33.65
N GLU A 234 -22.42 -8.84 34.34
CA GLU A 234 -23.57 -9.55 33.78
C GLU A 234 -24.37 -8.59 32.92
N TYR A 235 -25.01 -9.14 31.90
CA TYR A 235 -25.81 -8.32 30.99
C TYR A 235 -26.91 -9.17 30.36
N SER A 236 -27.94 -8.50 29.86
CA SER A 236 -29.02 -9.15 29.14
C SER A 236 -29.50 -8.15 28.09
N HIS A 237 -28.94 -8.32 26.88
CA HIS A 237 -29.18 -7.38 25.79
C HIS A 237 -30.09 -7.97 24.71
N GLU A 238 -30.50 -9.22 24.83
CA GLU A 238 -31.38 -9.86 23.88
C GLU A 238 -32.50 -10.58 24.56
N THR A 239 -33.63 -10.62 23.89
CA THR A 239 -34.78 -11.41 24.29
C THR A 239 -34.92 -12.56 23.30
N HIS A 240 -35.12 -13.77 23.79
CA HIS A 240 -35.26 -14.94 22.94
C HIS A 240 -36.51 -15.73 23.31
N ASN A 241 -36.96 -16.48 22.33
CA ASN A 241 -38.09 -17.41 22.48
C ASN A 241 -37.66 -18.71 21.82
N GLU A 242 -37.25 -19.67 22.66
CA GLU A 242 -36.68 -20.92 22.11
C GLU A 242 -37.73 -21.79 21.41
N GLU A 243 -38.97 -21.71 21.81
CA GLU A 243 -40.04 -22.40 21.14
C GLU A 243 -40.23 -21.88 19.71
N LEU A 244 -40.23 -20.56 19.59
CA LEU A 244 -40.33 -19.91 18.26
C LEU A 244 -39.13 -20.26 17.41
N ARG A 245 -37.94 -20.21 18.01
CA ARG A 245 -36.72 -20.56 17.28
C ARG A 245 -36.80 -21.96 16.66
N LYS A 246 -37.25 -22.92 17.46
CA LYS A 246 -37.41 -24.29 16.98
C LYS A 246 -38.47 -24.38 15.89
N SER A 247 -39.60 -23.70 16.07
CA SER A 247 -40.66 -23.70 15.07
C SER A 247 -40.18 -23.16 13.74
N ILE A 248 -39.43 -22.07 13.77
CA ILE A 248 -38.91 -21.49 12.54
C ILE A 248 -37.89 -22.41 11.88
N TYR A 249 -37.02 -23.01 12.69
CA TYR A 249 -36.02 -23.91 12.16
C TYR A 249 -36.71 -25.14 11.47
N ASP A 250 -37.66 -25.73 12.17
CA ASP A 250 -38.35 -26.91 11.62
C ASP A 250 -39.13 -26.60 10.35
N PHE A 251 -39.72 -25.41 10.28
CA PHE A 251 -40.46 -24.98 9.10
C PHE A 251 -39.53 -24.62 7.94
N SER A 252 -38.41 -23.98 8.24
CA SER A 252 -37.63 -23.26 7.23
C SER A 252 -36.46 -24.05 6.70
N TYR A 253 -35.82 -24.88 7.51
CA TYR A 253 -34.53 -25.47 7.13
C TYR A 253 -34.60 -26.22 5.80
N GLN A 254 -35.54 -27.20 5.68
CA GLN A 254 -35.59 -27.99 4.45
C GLN A 254 -36.02 -27.16 3.25
N ARG A 255 -36.91 -26.21 3.48
CA ARG A 255 -37.35 -25.32 2.38
C ARG A 255 -36.18 -24.47 1.87
N CYS A 256 -35.35 -23.95 2.78
CA CYS A 256 -34.17 -23.19 2.40
C CYS A 256 -33.13 -24.10 1.73
N TYR A 257 -32.98 -25.30 2.24
CA TYR A 257 -32.09 -26.30 1.64
C TYR A 257 -32.47 -26.54 0.17
N ASP A 258 -33.76 -26.74 -0.08
CA ASP A 258 -34.24 -27.02 -1.43
C ASP A 258 -34.00 -25.82 -2.37
N VAL A 259 -34.17 -24.58 -1.88
CA VAL A 259 -33.89 -23.40 -2.68
C VAL A 259 -32.40 -23.28 -2.98
N ALA A 260 -31.57 -23.47 -1.96
CA ALA A 260 -30.12 -23.39 -2.13
C ALA A 260 -29.61 -24.45 -3.12
N LYS A 261 -30.21 -25.65 -3.10
CA LYS A 261 -29.80 -26.73 -3.97
C LYS A 261 -30.09 -26.42 -5.45
N GLN A 262 -31.01 -25.50 -5.73
CA GLN A 262 -31.29 -25.09 -7.11
C GLN A 262 -30.11 -24.35 -7.73
N GLY A 263 -29.24 -23.75 -6.93
CA GLY A 263 -28.06 -23.09 -7.44
C GLY A 263 -28.37 -21.94 -8.39
N LEU A 264 -29.29 -21.07 -8.02
CA LEU A 264 -29.71 -19.96 -8.87
C LEU A 264 -28.70 -18.84 -8.89
N ALA A 265 -28.21 -18.51 -10.06
CA ALA A 265 -27.22 -17.45 -10.20
C ALA A 265 -27.82 -16.06 -9.99
N ASP A 266 -29.09 -15.88 -10.32
CA ASP A 266 -29.76 -14.58 -10.21
C ASP A 266 -30.00 -14.25 -8.75
N LYS A 267 -29.31 -13.23 -8.24
CA LYS A 267 -29.39 -12.81 -6.84
C LYS A 267 -30.82 -12.43 -6.45
N HIS A 268 -31.53 -11.72 -7.33
CA HIS A 268 -32.88 -11.28 -7.02
C HIS A 268 -33.88 -12.42 -6.97
N LYS A 269 -33.76 -13.38 -7.88
CA LYS A 269 -34.61 -14.58 -7.86
C LYS A 269 -34.37 -15.37 -6.59
N ARG A 270 -33.12 -15.51 -6.23
CA ARG A 270 -32.73 -16.25 -5.01
C ARG A 270 -33.33 -15.60 -3.78
N ALA A 271 -33.19 -14.27 -3.69
CA ALA A 271 -33.76 -13.53 -2.58
C ALA A 271 -35.26 -13.67 -2.46
N UNK A 272 -35.73 -13.78 -3.38
CA UNK A 272 -37.08 -13.91 -3.49
C UNK A 272 -37.61 -15.15 -3.01
N LEU A 273 -36.96 -16.08 -3.42
CA LEU A 273 -37.46 -17.41 -2.97
C LEU A 273 -37.28 -17.61 -1.49
N PHE A 274 -36.10 -17.16 -0.95
CA PHE A 274 -35.86 -17.23 0.48
C PHE A 274 -36.87 -16.37 1.25
N GLY A 275 -37.13 -15.16 0.74
CA GLY A 275 -38.07 -14.28 1.41
C GLY A 275 -39.48 -14.85 1.49
N ALA A 276 -39.89 -15.58 0.45
CA ALA A 276 -41.22 -16.21 0.44
C ALA A 276 -41.36 -17.23 1.55
N ILE A 277 -40.28 -17.96 1.86
CA ILE A 277 -40.32 -18.92 2.96
C ILE A 277 -40.57 -18.23 4.29
N LYS A 278 -39.87 -17.13 4.51
CA LYS A 278 -40.04 -16.34 5.74
C LYS A 278 -41.47 -15.80 5.86
N GLU A 279 -42.00 -15.24 4.75
CA GLU A 279 -43.36 -14.72 4.78
C GLU A 279 -44.39 -15.82 4.99
N ASP A 280 -44.17 -17.01 4.41
CA ASP A 280 -45.07 -18.14 4.63
C ASP A 280 -45.09 -18.55 6.09
N PHE A 281 -43.92 -18.50 6.77
CA PHE A 281 -43.91 -18.80 8.19
C PHE A 281 -44.68 -17.74 8.97
N LYS A 282 -44.45 -16.48 8.65
CA LYS A 282 -45.16 -15.40 9.35
C LYS A 282 -46.67 -15.57 9.25
N ALA A 283 -47.15 -16.06 8.12
CA ALA A 283 -48.60 -16.28 7.93
C ALA A 283 -49.17 -17.32 8.87
N THR A 284 -48.32 -18.19 9.42
CA THR A 284 -48.78 -19.20 10.40
C THR A 284 -48.87 -18.66 11.80
N MET A 285 -48.29 -17.47 12.08
CA MET A 285 -48.28 -16.91 13.43
C MET A 285 -49.57 -16.21 13.75
N SER A 286 -49.99 -16.31 14.98
CA SER A 286 -51.13 -15.54 15.47
C SER A 286 -50.79 -14.06 15.49
N GLU A 287 -51.81 -13.23 15.42
CA GLU A 287 -51.65 -11.79 15.52
C GLU A 287 -50.96 -11.40 16.84
N GLU A 288 -51.33 -12.09 17.92
CA GLU A 288 -50.78 -11.83 19.24
C GLU A 288 -49.26 -12.16 19.26
N ASP A 289 -48.89 -13.32 18.71
CA ASP A 289 -47.49 -13.73 18.67
C ASP A 289 -46.67 -12.83 17.77
N MET A 290 -47.25 -12.37 16.64
CA MET A 290 -46.55 -11.43 15.75
C MET A 290 -46.28 -10.12 16.45
N THR A 291 -47.21 -9.66 17.23
CA THR A 291 -47.04 -8.42 17.98
C THR A 291 -45.92 -8.54 19.00
N GLU A 292 -45.89 -9.67 19.71
CA GLU A 292 -44.94 -9.86 20.82
C GLU A 292 -43.57 -10.31 20.35
N PHE A 293 -43.50 -11.21 19.35
CA PHE A 293 -42.27 -11.87 18.97
C PHE A 293 -41.91 -11.71 17.52
N GLY A 294 -42.69 -10.92 16.75
CA GLY A 294 -42.43 -10.79 15.33
C GLY A 294 -41.03 -10.30 15.00
N PHE A 295 -40.44 -9.52 15.88
CA PHE A 295 -39.12 -8.96 15.66
C PHE A 295 -38.03 -10.05 15.67
N LEU A 296 -38.29 -11.21 16.23
CA LEU A 296 -37.32 -12.32 16.26
C LEU A 296 -37.34 -13.18 15.00
N VAL A 297 -38.41 -13.08 14.21
CA VAL A 297 -38.60 -13.99 13.06
C VAL A 297 -37.44 -13.85 12.07
N GLY A 298 -37.07 -12.62 11.73
CA GLY A 298 -35.98 -12.39 10.77
C GLY A 298 -34.67 -13.01 11.22
N GLN A 299 -34.32 -12.82 12.49
CA GLN A 299 -33.09 -13.34 13.04
C GLN A 299 -33.05 -14.86 13.02
N TYR A 300 -34.13 -15.49 13.49
CA TYR A 300 -34.19 -16.95 13.56
C TYR A 300 -34.26 -17.57 12.17
N PHE A 301 -34.99 -16.93 11.24
CA PHE A 301 -35.03 -17.40 9.87
C PHE A 301 -33.66 -17.33 9.20
N LYS A 302 -32.96 -16.21 9.39
CA LYS A 302 -31.63 -16.02 8.80
C LYS A 302 -30.68 -17.10 9.29
N SER A 303 -30.78 -17.46 10.57
CA SER A 303 -29.95 -18.51 11.15
C SER A 303 -30.22 -19.87 10.50
N ALA A 304 -31.51 -20.22 10.33
CA ALA A 304 -31.90 -21.48 9.68
C ALA A 304 -31.47 -21.48 8.22
N GLN A 305 -31.63 -20.37 7.54
CA GLN A 305 -31.23 -20.23 6.13
C GLN A 305 -29.73 -20.45 5.97
N LYS A 306 -28.95 -19.81 6.83
CA LYS A 306 -27.50 -19.92 6.78
C LYS A 306 -27.07 -21.39 6.97
N GLU A 307 -27.65 -22.05 7.94
CA GLU A 307 -27.29 -23.45 8.20
C GLU A 307 -27.65 -24.33 7.01
N ALA A 308 -28.83 -24.11 6.40
CA ALA A 308 -29.25 -24.87 5.23
C ALA A 308 -28.32 -24.65 4.04
N VAL A 309 -27.98 -23.42 3.77
CA VAL A 309 -27.09 -23.11 2.65
C VAL A 309 -25.71 -23.74 2.86
N ARG A 310 -25.18 -23.67 4.05
CA ARG A 310 -23.91 -24.33 4.38
C ARG A 310 -23.96 -25.83 4.17
N UNK A 311 -24.88 -26.31 4.49
CA UNK A 311 -25.09 -27.64 4.35
C UNK A 311 -25.14 -28.06 2.98
N VAL A 312 -25.81 -27.29 2.15
CA VAL A 312 -25.86 -27.66 0.73
C VAL A 312 -24.47 -27.64 0.12
N VAL A 313 -23.68 -26.62 0.45
CA VAL A 313 -22.30 -26.54 -0.05
C VAL A 313 -21.50 -27.77 0.37
N LEU A 314 -21.59 -28.15 1.63
CA LEU A 314 -20.79 -29.28 2.15
C LEU A 314 -21.25 -30.64 1.62
N ASP A 315 -22.58 -30.85 1.52
CA ASP A 315 -23.11 -32.13 1.16
C ASP A 315 -23.31 -32.35 -0.34
N GLU A 316 -23.67 -31.27 -1.06
CA GLU A 316 -24.03 -31.37 -2.47
C GLU A 316 -22.93 -30.79 -3.40
N UNK A 317 -22.13 -29.88 -2.70
CA UNK A 317 -21.16 -29.28 -3.46
C UNK A 317 -21.64 -28.31 -4.41
N ILE A 318 -22.74 -27.74 -4.08
CA ILE A 318 -23.40 -26.73 -4.90
C ILE A 318 -23.34 -25.42 -4.14
N ARG A 319 -22.76 -24.40 -4.77
CA ARG A 319 -22.67 -23.08 -4.16
C ARG A 319 -23.97 -22.31 -4.38
N LEU A 320 -24.11 -21.23 -3.63
CA LEU A 320 -25.30 -20.41 -3.63
C LEU A 320 -25.74 -20.01 -5.05
N ASP A 321 -24.79 -19.72 -5.93
CA ASP A 321 -25.08 -19.33 -7.31
C ASP A 321 -24.93 -20.47 -8.31
N GLY A 322 -24.75 -21.70 -7.83
CA GLY A 322 -24.70 -22.88 -8.69
C GLY A 322 -23.33 -23.31 -9.12
N ARG A 323 -22.29 -22.54 -8.76
CA ARG A 323 -20.94 -22.90 -9.17
C ARG A 323 -20.40 -24.07 -8.34
N LYS A 324 -19.36 -24.72 -8.89
CA LYS A 324 -18.57 -25.67 -8.14
C LYS A 324 -17.59 -24.89 -7.24
N THR A 325 -17.01 -25.60 -6.27
CA THR A 325 -16.18 -24.93 -5.26
C THR A 325 -14.96 -24.22 -5.84
N THR A 326 -14.39 -24.76 -6.93
CA THR A 326 -13.19 -24.15 -7.54
C THR A 326 -13.49 -23.21 -8.69
N GLU A 327 -14.76 -23.05 -9.02
CA GLU A 327 -15.16 -22.32 -10.21
C GLU A 327 -15.11 -20.81 -9.99
N ILE A 328 -14.46 -20.10 -10.94
CA ILE A 328 -14.33 -18.65 -10.90
C ILE A 328 -15.31 -18.07 -11.91
N ARG A 329 -15.97 -16.99 -11.52
CA ARG A 329 -16.94 -16.34 -12.42
C ARG A 329 -16.26 -15.83 -13.68
N PRO A 330 -17.03 -15.64 -14.76
CA PRO A 330 -16.44 -15.16 -16.04
C PRO A 330 -15.70 -13.84 -15.86
N ILE A 331 -14.58 -13.73 -16.55
CA ILE A 331 -13.71 -12.56 -16.50
C ILE A 331 -13.67 -11.94 -17.88
N SER A 332 -13.80 -10.61 -17.92
CA SER A 332 -13.51 -9.85 -19.12
C SER A 332 -12.69 -8.63 -18.70
N SER A 333 -11.85 -8.18 -19.61
CA SER A 333 -11.05 -7.00 -19.33
C SER A 333 -10.73 -6.27 -20.61
N GLU A 334 -10.36 -5.00 -20.46
CA GLU A 334 -10.03 -4.14 -21.58
C GLU A 334 -8.94 -3.18 -21.10
N ALA A 335 -7.85 -3.11 -21.86
CA ALA A 335 -6.76 -2.18 -21.56
C ALA A 335 -6.90 -0.96 -22.46
N GLY A 336 -6.60 0.22 -21.92
CA GLY A 336 -6.71 1.45 -22.69
C GLY A 336 -8.12 1.91 -22.87
N TYR A 337 -8.94 1.73 -21.88
CA TYR A 337 -10.38 2.04 -21.99
C TYR A 337 -10.68 3.54 -22.10
N UNK A 338 -10.02 4.30 -21.32
CA UNK A 338 -10.22 5.55 -21.30
C UNK A 338 -9.40 6.15 -22.27
N PRO A 339 -9.94 6.85 -23.36
CA PRO A 339 -9.09 7.58 -24.30
C PRO A 339 -8.75 8.97 -23.77
N GLY A 340 -8.12 9.78 -24.59
CA GLY A 340 -7.81 11.15 -24.21
C GLY A 340 -6.50 11.25 -23.46
N PHE A 341 -6.45 12.12 -22.45
CA PHE A 341 -5.19 12.43 -21.76
C PHE A 341 -4.85 11.49 -20.63
N VAL A 342 -5.60 10.44 -20.45
CA VAL A 342 -5.31 9.44 -19.41
C VAL A 342 -4.01 8.73 -19.78
N HIS A 343 -3.13 8.56 -18.78
CA HIS A 343 -1.81 7.96 -19.04
C HIS A 343 -1.84 6.45 -19.16
N GLY A 344 -2.87 5.83 -18.62
CA GLY A 344 -3.12 4.40 -18.75
C GLY A 344 -4.44 4.08 -18.10
N SER A 345 -5.08 3.00 -18.53
CA SER A 345 -6.35 2.63 -17.94
C SER A 345 -6.68 1.17 -18.24
N ALA A 346 -7.58 0.62 -17.43
CA ALA A 346 -8.08 -0.73 -17.65
C ALA A 346 -9.44 -0.89 -17.00
N LEU A 347 -10.27 -1.68 -17.66
CA LEU A 347 -11.55 -2.11 -17.12
C LEU A 347 -11.45 -3.60 -16.87
N PHE A 348 -11.72 -4.02 -15.63
CA PHE A 348 -11.69 -5.42 -15.25
C PHE A 348 -13.03 -5.80 -14.66
N THR A 349 -13.61 -6.87 -15.17
CA THR A 349 -14.90 -7.37 -14.70
C THR A 349 -14.78 -8.85 -14.37
N ARG A 350 -15.22 -9.22 -13.16
CA ARG A 350 -15.31 -10.62 -12.73
C ARG A 350 -16.71 -10.83 -12.19
N GLY A 351 -17.53 -11.53 -12.97
CA GLY A 351 -18.94 -11.68 -12.62
C GLY A 351 -19.60 -10.32 -12.50
N GLU A 352 -20.09 -10.02 -11.31
CA GLU A 352 -20.79 -8.77 -11.02
C GLU A 352 -19.93 -7.80 -10.24
N THR A 353 -18.61 -7.88 -10.42
CA THR A 353 -17.69 -6.96 -9.77
C THR A 353 -16.81 -6.33 -10.84
N GLN A 354 -16.68 -5.00 -10.80
CA GLN A 354 -16.07 -4.27 -11.90
C GLN A 354 -15.26 -3.10 -11.36
N SER A 355 -14.02 -2.99 -11.83
CA SER A 355 -13.14 -1.87 -11.51
C SER A 355 -12.70 -1.19 -12.79
N LEU A 356 -12.85 0.12 -12.84
CA LEU A 356 -12.25 0.96 -13.88
C LEU A 356 -11.11 1.72 -13.21
N THR A 357 -9.90 1.39 -13.59
CA THR A 357 -8.71 1.93 -12.95
C THR A 357 -7.92 2.77 -13.93
N THR A 358 -7.49 3.95 -13.47
CA THR A 358 -6.71 4.88 -14.28
C THR A 358 -5.34 5.07 -13.67
N LEU A 359 -4.38 5.36 -14.53
CA LEU A 359 -2.98 5.60 -14.16
C LEU A 359 -2.62 7.03 -14.51
N THR A 360 -1.94 7.71 -13.57
CA THR A 360 -1.34 9.00 -13.81
C THR A 360 0.14 8.92 -13.40
N LEU A 361 0.99 9.44 -14.27
CA LEU A 361 2.44 9.45 -14.06
C LEU A 361 2.90 10.88 -13.85
N GLY A 362 3.61 11.11 -12.75
CA GLY A 362 4.07 12.43 -12.39
C GLY A 362 5.55 12.47 -12.04
N SER A 363 5.98 13.60 -11.51
CA SER A 363 7.38 13.83 -11.14
C SER A 363 7.57 13.71 -9.63
N THR A 364 8.78 13.99 -9.18
CA THR A 364 9.07 14.03 -7.74
C THR A 364 8.28 15.13 -7.03
N LEU A 365 7.78 16.12 -7.78
CA LEU A 365 6.93 17.15 -7.18
C LEU A 365 5.56 16.62 -6.77
N ASP A 366 5.17 15.47 -7.30
CA ASP A 366 3.84 14.90 -7.07
C ASP A 366 3.81 13.86 -5.96
N VAL A 367 4.94 13.58 -5.32
CA VAL A 367 4.95 12.61 -4.22
C VAL A 367 4.05 13.07 -3.09
N GLN A 368 3.44 12.13 -2.40
CA GLN A 368 2.63 12.45 -1.23
C GLN A 368 3.55 12.64 -0.03
N ARG A 369 3.54 13.84 0.53
CA ARG A 369 4.32 14.11 1.71
C ARG A 369 3.58 13.63 2.94
N LYS A 370 4.28 12.95 3.84
CA LYS A 370 3.69 12.47 5.06
C LYS A 370 3.96 13.43 6.20
N ASP A 371 2.92 13.74 6.98
CA ASP A 371 3.02 14.60 8.14
C ASP A 371 2.43 13.85 9.33
N GLY A 372 3.24 13.04 9.97
CA GLY A 372 2.84 12.29 11.15
C GLY A 372 3.95 12.29 12.17
N ALA A 373 3.63 11.83 13.38
CA ALA A 373 4.61 11.78 14.46
C ALA A 373 5.82 10.94 14.08
N LEU A 374 5.58 9.84 13.36
CA LEU A 374 6.63 8.88 12.96
C LEU A 374 6.88 8.87 11.46
N ALA A 375 6.16 9.69 10.69
CA ALA A 375 6.30 9.68 9.24
C ALA A 375 7.65 10.24 8.83
N GLU A 376 8.36 9.53 7.97
CA GLU A 376 9.69 9.96 7.53
C GLU A 376 9.84 9.99 6.01
N ASP A 377 9.16 9.10 5.29
CA ASP A 377 9.34 8.96 3.86
C ASP A 377 8.11 9.42 3.11
N ASP A 378 8.35 10.10 1.97
CA ASP A 378 7.28 10.47 1.06
C ASP A 378 6.88 9.25 0.23
N LEU A 379 5.62 9.24 -0.24
CA LEU A 379 5.10 8.15 -1.05
C LEU A 379 5.17 8.52 -2.53
N ASP A 380 5.80 7.66 -3.33
CA ASP A 380 5.87 7.85 -4.77
C ASP A 380 5.00 6.86 -5.54
N PHE A 381 4.24 6.04 -4.83
CA PHE A 381 3.22 5.17 -5.41
C PHE A 381 1.96 5.32 -4.57
N LEU A 382 0.91 5.86 -5.21
CA LEU A 382 -0.37 6.10 -4.55
C LEU A 382 -1.45 5.27 -5.24
N LEU A 383 -2.31 4.67 -4.45
CA LEU A 383 -3.46 3.95 -4.99
C LEU A 383 -4.69 4.39 -4.21
N HIS A 384 -5.63 5.00 -4.91
CA HIS A 384 -6.88 5.47 -4.32
C HIS A 384 -8.02 4.63 -4.84
N TYR A 385 -8.80 4.11 -3.92
CA TYR A 385 -9.84 3.13 -4.16
C TYR A 385 -11.15 3.76 -3.75
N ASN A 386 -12.04 3.89 -4.72
CA ASN A 386 -13.32 4.57 -4.51
C ASN A 386 -14.46 3.57 -4.68
N PHE A 387 -15.29 3.49 -3.65
CA PHE A 387 -16.40 2.55 -3.60
C PHE A 387 -17.71 3.34 -3.49
N PRO A 388 -18.20 3.89 -4.61
CA PRO A 388 -19.39 4.72 -4.54
C PRO A 388 -20.65 3.90 -4.30
N PRO A 389 -21.68 4.51 -3.73
CA PRO A 389 -22.91 3.77 -3.40
C PRO A 389 -23.59 3.12 -4.60
N PHE A 390 -23.49 3.71 -5.80
CA PHE A 390 -24.15 3.12 -6.96
C PHE A 390 -23.57 1.75 -7.33
N SER A 391 -22.37 1.42 -6.86
CA SER A 391 -21.76 0.13 -7.19
C SER A 391 -22.55 -1.04 -6.59
N THR A 392 -23.32 -0.78 -5.56
CA THR A 392 -24.24 -1.77 -4.98
C THR A 392 -25.69 -1.36 -5.16
N GLY A 393 -25.95 -0.39 -6.05
CA GLY A 393 -27.32 0.02 -6.37
C GLY A 393 -27.98 0.90 -5.32
N GLU A 394 -27.18 1.57 -4.48
CA GLU A 394 -27.72 2.42 -3.44
C GLU A 394 -27.78 3.88 -3.89
N ALA A 395 -28.82 4.57 -3.46
CA ALA A 395 -28.97 6.02 -3.67
C ALA A 395 -28.74 6.71 -2.33
N ARG A 396 -27.50 7.10 -2.07
CA ARG A 396 -27.16 7.82 -0.85
C ARG A 396 -25.99 8.74 -1.09
N MET A 397 -25.83 9.72 -0.20
CA MET A 397 -24.69 10.66 -0.28
C MET A 397 -23.41 10.00 0.21
N ARG A 398 -22.32 10.39 -0.42
CA ARG A 398 -20.98 9.98 0.00
C ARG A 398 -20.21 11.26 0.34
N PHE A 399 -19.95 11.46 1.62
CA PHE A 399 -19.36 12.72 2.08
C PHE A 399 -17.84 12.71 2.09
N SER A 400 -17.24 11.56 2.33
CA SER A 400 -15.78 11.46 2.43
C SER A 400 -15.36 10.03 2.23
N VAL A 401 -14.04 9.83 2.19
CA VAL A 401 -13.46 8.50 2.04
C VAL A 401 -13.65 7.74 3.35
N SER A 402 -14.19 6.54 3.26
CA SER A 402 -14.44 5.70 4.42
C SER A 402 -13.18 4.95 4.85
N ARG A 403 -13.20 4.46 6.09
CA ARG A 403 -12.11 3.61 6.58
C ARG A 403 -11.97 2.35 5.72
N ARG A 404 -13.09 1.81 5.26
CA ARG A 404 -13.07 0.65 4.38
C ARG A 404 -12.35 0.93 3.07
N GLU A 405 -12.59 2.11 2.49
CA GLU A 405 -11.91 2.49 1.26
C GLU A 405 -10.42 2.62 1.46
N ILE A 406 -10.00 3.13 2.59
CA ILE A 406 -8.58 3.20 2.91
C ILE A 406 -7.98 1.81 3.07
N GLY A 407 -8.67 0.94 3.74
CA GLY A 407 -8.24 -0.44 3.90
C GLY A 407 -8.09 -1.21 2.60
N UNK A 408 -8.97 -1.18 1.92
CA UNK A 408 -9.03 -1.86 0.75
C UNK A 408 -8.11 -1.38 -0.23
N GLY A 409 -7.97 -0.05 -0.26
CA GLY A 409 -6.97 0.52 -1.15
C GLY A 409 -5.55 0.14 -0.75
N ASN A 410 -5.29 0.12 0.53
CA ASN A 410 -3.97 -0.27 1.01
C ASN A 410 -3.62 -1.71 0.63
N LEU A 411 -4.58 -2.60 0.68
CA LEU A 411 -4.33 -3.99 0.29
C LEU A 411 -3.93 -4.08 -1.18
N ALA A 412 -4.63 -3.36 -2.04
CA ALA A 412 -4.30 -3.35 -3.46
C ALA A 412 -2.92 -2.70 -3.70
N LEU A 413 -2.63 -1.63 -2.99
CA LEU A 413 -1.32 -0.97 -3.11
C LEU A 413 -0.19 -1.93 -2.72
N ARG A 414 -0.35 -2.62 -1.60
CA ARG A 414 0.67 -3.55 -1.12
C ARG A 414 0.84 -4.74 -2.06
N ALA A 415 -0.24 -5.12 -2.74
CA ALA A 415 -0.19 -6.22 -3.70
C ALA A 415 0.67 -5.89 -4.91
N LEU A 416 0.58 -4.64 -5.38
CA LEU A 416 1.26 -4.22 -6.60
C LEU A 416 2.66 -3.66 -6.36
N LYS A 417 2.88 -3.05 -5.21
CA LYS A 417 4.10 -2.34 -4.89
C LYS A 417 5.38 -3.15 -5.12
N PRO A 418 5.47 -4.43 -4.70
CA PRO A 418 6.72 -5.16 -4.90
C PRO A 418 7.10 -5.37 -6.36
N MET A 419 6.14 -5.27 -7.28
CA MET A 419 6.38 -5.52 -8.69
C MET A 419 6.67 -4.26 -9.49
N ILE A 420 6.59 -3.09 -8.87
CA ILE A 420 6.90 -1.84 -9.56
C ILE A 420 8.41 -1.59 -9.48
N PRO A 421 9.09 -1.40 -10.62
CA PRO A 421 10.53 -1.15 -10.55
C PRO A 421 10.83 0.17 -9.85
N GLY A 422 11.95 0.20 -9.15
CA GLY A 422 12.45 1.44 -8.56
C GLY A 422 13.19 2.28 -9.56
N LYS A 423 13.73 3.40 -9.07
CA LYS A 423 14.56 4.26 -9.89
C LYS A 423 15.87 3.54 -10.23
N PRO A 424 16.45 3.75 -11.40
CA PRO A 424 15.99 4.65 -12.46
C PRO A 424 15.04 4.02 -13.47
N GLU A 425 14.77 2.70 -13.39
CA GLU A 425 13.92 2.03 -14.37
C GLU A 425 12.54 2.67 -14.44
N ASN A 426 11.99 3.04 -13.30
CA ASN A 426 10.74 3.77 -13.22
C ASN A 426 10.99 5.11 -12.54
N PRO A 427 11.09 6.19 -13.30
CA PRO A 427 11.38 7.50 -12.67
C PRO A 427 10.13 8.24 -12.20
N TYR A 428 8.93 7.70 -12.47
CA TYR A 428 7.69 8.42 -12.21
C TYR A 428 7.19 8.23 -10.80
N THR A 429 6.51 9.26 -10.28
CA THR A 429 5.55 9.09 -9.20
C THR A 429 4.28 8.55 -9.85
N ILE A 430 3.72 7.48 -9.29
CA ILE A 430 2.60 6.77 -9.88
C ILE A 430 1.36 6.96 -9.03
N ARG A 431 0.24 7.31 -9.67
CA ARG A 431 -1.06 7.30 -9.01
C ARG A 431 -2.01 6.40 -9.78
N LEU A 432 -2.56 5.41 -9.10
CA LEU A 432 -3.66 4.60 -9.60
C LEU A 432 -4.94 5.03 -8.90
N VAL A 433 -6.02 5.18 -9.65
CA VAL A 433 -7.33 5.45 -9.08
C VAL A 433 -8.27 4.37 -9.56
N SER A 434 -8.80 3.60 -8.61
CA SER A 434 -9.75 2.54 -8.94
C SER A 434 -11.16 3.01 -8.59
N GLU A 435 -12.02 3.07 -9.61
CA GLU A 435 -13.44 3.33 -9.42
C GLU A 435 -14.17 2.00 -9.48
N ILE A 436 -14.80 1.63 -8.38
CA ILE A 436 -15.59 0.40 -8.36
C ILE A 436 -16.97 0.74 -8.90
N LEU A 437 -17.28 0.16 -10.05
CA LEU A 437 -18.53 0.48 -10.75
C LEU A 437 -19.64 -0.50 -10.40
N GLU A 438 -19.26 -1.69 -9.96
CA GLU A 438 -20.21 -2.75 -9.62
C GLU A 438 -19.52 -3.67 -8.62
N SER A 439 -20.24 -4.13 -7.60
CA SER A 439 -19.60 -4.97 -6.56
C SER A 439 -20.53 -6.07 -6.07
N ASN A 440 -20.04 -7.29 -6.19
CA ASN A 440 -20.65 -8.47 -5.56
C ASN A 440 -19.53 -9.50 -5.35
N GLY A 441 -18.73 -9.25 -4.33
CA GLY A 441 -17.57 -10.10 -4.00
C GLY A 441 -16.26 -9.45 -4.40
N SER A 442 -15.46 -9.20 -3.44
CA SER A 442 -14.09 -8.64 -3.46
C SER A 442 -13.78 -7.66 -4.59
N SER A 443 -14.18 -6.42 -4.39
CA SER A 443 -13.82 -5.35 -5.30
C SER A 443 -12.34 -4.97 -5.16
N SER A 444 -11.70 -5.20 -4.01
CA SER A 444 -10.28 -4.91 -3.88
C SER A 444 -9.43 -5.83 -4.75
N MET A 445 -9.84 -7.09 -4.91
CA MET A 445 -9.10 -7.99 -5.80
C MET A 445 -9.32 -7.63 -7.28
N ALA A 446 -10.49 -7.11 -7.62
CA ALA A 446 -10.70 -6.56 -8.96
C ALA A 446 -9.78 -5.36 -9.18
N THR A 447 -9.56 -4.54 -8.16
CA THR A 447 -8.64 -3.41 -8.24
C THR A 447 -7.21 -3.86 -8.50
N VAL A 448 -6.78 -4.95 -7.86
CA VAL A 448 -5.44 -5.49 -8.10
C VAL A 448 -5.27 -5.86 -9.57
N CYS A 449 -6.24 -6.54 -10.13
CA CYS A 449 -6.18 -6.99 -11.52
C CYS A 449 -6.25 -5.81 -12.49
N ALA A 450 -7.19 -4.89 -12.25
CA ALA A 450 -7.30 -3.70 -13.11
C ALA A 450 -6.06 -2.82 -12.98
N GLY A 451 -5.51 -2.72 -11.77
CA GLY A 451 -4.30 -1.93 -11.55
C GLY A 451 -3.11 -2.48 -12.30
N THR A 452 -2.94 -3.80 -12.29
CA THR A 452 -1.88 -4.44 -13.09
C THR A 452 -2.02 -4.06 -14.57
N LEU A 453 -3.24 -4.20 -15.10
CA LEU A 453 -3.47 -3.92 -16.52
C LEU A 453 -3.29 -2.43 -16.83
N ALA A 454 -3.72 -1.55 -15.93
CA ALA A 454 -3.56 -0.11 -16.15
C ALA A 454 -2.09 0.30 -16.13
N LEU A 455 -1.31 -0.27 -15.21
CA LEU A 455 0.13 -0.01 -15.16
C LEU A 455 0.79 -0.44 -16.46
N MET A 456 0.46 -1.64 -16.93
CA MET A 456 1.04 -2.17 -18.15
C MET A 456 0.56 -1.38 -19.38
N ASP A 457 -0.71 -0.96 -19.39
CA ASP A 457 -1.23 -0.13 -20.48
C ASP A 457 -0.48 1.20 -20.57
N GLY A 458 -0.06 1.73 -19.44
CA GLY A 458 0.68 2.98 -19.40
C GLY A 458 2.17 2.86 -19.60
N GLY A 459 2.67 1.64 -19.83
CA GLY A 459 4.09 1.47 -20.13
C GLY A 459 5.00 1.24 -18.95
N ILE A 460 4.43 1.03 -17.76
CA ILE A 460 5.25 0.69 -16.58
C ILE A 460 5.70 -0.76 -16.71
N LYS A 461 7.00 -0.99 -16.63
CA LYS A 461 7.57 -2.33 -16.84
C LYS A 461 7.55 -3.11 -15.54
N LEU A 462 6.36 -3.58 -15.14
CA LEU A 462 6.25 -4.41 -13.95
C LEU A 462 7.20 -5.59 -14.02
N LYS A 463 7.75 -5.97 -12.87
CA LYS A 463 8.60 -7.15 -12.83
C LYS A 463 7.82 -8.38 -13.28
N ARG A 464 6.60 -8.53 -12.82
CA ARG A 464 5.66 -9.59 -13.25
C ARG A 464 4.24 -9.11 -12.98
N PRO A 465 3.27 -9.55 -13.81
CA PRO A 465 1.87 -9.18 -13.53
C PRO A 465 1.37 -9.80 -12.24
N VAL A 466 0.47 -9.08 -11.58
CA VAL A 466 -0.11 -9.48 -10.30
C VAL A 466 -1.60 -9.72 -10.49
N SER A 467 -2.10 -10.84 -9.97
CA SER A 467 -3.54 -11.07 -9.86
C SER A 467 -3.90 -11.30 -8.41
N GLY A 468 -5.20 -11.35 -8.13
CA GLY A 468 -5.66 -11.59 -6.79
C GLY A 468 -7.01 -12.26 -6.79
N ILE A 469 -7.29 -12.99 -5.70
CA ILE A 469 -8.50 -13.77 -5.58
C ILE A 469 -9.00 -13.73 -4.14
N ALA A 470 -10.32 -13.76 -3.98
CA ALA A 470 -10.97 -13.86 -2.68
C ALA A 470 -11.51 -15.25 -2.50
N MET A 471 -11.21 -15.86 -1.35
CA MET A 471 -11.52 -17.25 -1.03
C MET A 471 -12.37 -17.30 0.22
N GLY A 472 -13.11 -18.41 0.36
CA GLY A 472 -13.85 -18.68 1.59
C GLY A 472 -13.68 -20.12 2.02
N LEU A 473 -13.98 -20.38 3.29
CA LEU A 473 -13.94 -21.73 3.85
C LEU A 473 -15.20 -21.95 4.66
N ILE A 474 -15.84 -23.10 4.43
CA ILE A 474 -16.96 -23.56 5.24
C ILE A 474 -16.55 -24.88 5.86
N GLN A 475 -16.72 -25.01 7.18
CA GLN A 475 -16.32 -26.22 7.90
C GLN A 475 -17.39 -26.56 8.93
N ASP A 476 -17.76 -27.84 9.04
CA ASP A 476 -18.75 -28.23 10.04
C ASP A 476 -18.06 -28.82 11.29
N GLU A 477 -18.89 -29.24 12.26
CA GLU A 477 -18.42 -29.71 13.54
C GLU A 477 -17.61 -31.00 13.41
N THR A 478 -17.85 -31.78 12.36
CA THR A 478 -17.15 -33.05 12.16
C THR A 478 -15.80 -32.89 11.47
N GLY A 479 -15.48 -31.65 11.03
CA GLY A 479 -14.27 -31.39 10.31
C GLY A 479 -14.40 -31.46 8.81
N LYS A 480 -15.61 -31.75 8.30
CA LYS A 480 -15.87 -31.69 6.86
C LYS A 480 -15.81 -30.24 6.40
N TYR A 481 -15.12 -29.98 5.28
CA TYR A 481 -14.93 -28.60 4.86
C TYR A 481 -14.98 -28.47 3.34
N ALA A 482 -15.19 -27.24 2.90
CA ALA A 482 -15.15 -26.85 1.49
C ALA A 482 -14.46 -25.51 1.37
N VAL A 483 -13.54 -25.43 0.41
CA VAL A 483 -12.85 -24.18 0.09
C VAL A 483 -13.49 -23.60 -1.17
N LEU A 484 -13.89 -22.34 -1.12
CA LEU A 484 -14.62 -21.70 -2.21
C LEU A 484 -13.73 -20.65 -2.87
N SER A 485 -13.58 -20.76 -4.19
CA SER A 485 -12.81 -19.79 -4.98
C SER A 485 -13.71 -18.67 -5.48
N ASP A 486 -13.22 -17.43 -5.45
CA ASP A 486 -13.95 -16.28 -5.98
C ASP A 486 -15.33 -16.16 -5.32
N ILE A 487 -15.35 -15.80 -4.03
CA ILE A 487 -16.59 -15.79 -3.28
C ILE A 487 -17.46 -14.56 -3.61
N LEU A 488 -18.77 -14.77 -3.58
CA LEU A 488 -19.77 -13.73 -3.63
C LEU A 488 -19.81 -12.97 -2.31
N GLY A 489 -20.38 -11.77 -2.33
CA GLY A 489 -20.64 -11.06 -1.09
C GLY A 489 -21.50 -11.87 -0.12
N ASP A 490 -22.54 -12.54 -0.63
CA ASP A 490 -23.39 -13.37 0.21
C ASP A 490 -22.62 -14.56 0.80
N GLU A 491 -21.65 -15.08 0.08
CA GLU A 491 -20.85 -16.22 0.57
C GLU A 491 -19.89 -15.80 1.68
N ASP A 492 -19.50 -14.53 1.70
CA ASP A 492 -18.63 -14.01 2.75
C ASP A 492 -19.26 -14.19 4.12
N HIS A 493 -20.58 -14.04 4.20
CA HIS A 493 -21.30 -14.17 5.47
C HIS A 493 -21.51 -15.62 5.87
N LEU A 494 -21.40 -16.55 4.94
CA LEU A 494 -21.59 -17.98 5.21
C LEU A 494 -20.36 -18.63 5.83
N GLY A 495 -19.18 -18.08 5.56
CA GLY A 495 -17.94 -18.77 5.80
C GLY A 495 -17.40 -18.65 7.20
N ASP A 496 -16.51 -19.58 7.52
CA ASP A 496 -15.77 -19.61 8.77
C ASP A 496 -14.39 -18.99 8.62
N MET A 497 -13.97 -18.76 7.41
CA MET A 497 -12.77 -18.01 7.08
C MET A 497 -12.96 -17.38 5.72
N ASP A 498 -12.51 -16.15 5.58
CA ASP A 498 -12.39 -15.55 4.27
C ASP A 498 -10.98 -14.99 4.14
N PHE A 499 -10.43 -15.09 2.94
CA PHE A 499 -9.09 -14.56 2.74
C PHE A 499 -8.87 -14.15 1.31
N LYS A 500 -7.96 -13.22 1.14
CA LYS A 500 -7.57 -12.68 -0.15
C LYS A 500 -6.07 -12.91 -0.31
N VAL A 501 -5.68 -13.38 -1.49
CA VAL A 501 -4.27 -13.62 -1.80
C VAL A 501 -3.97 -13.00 -3.14
N THR A 502 -2.90 -12.24 -3.20
CA THR A 502 -2.40 -11.66 -4.45
C THR A 502 -1.02 -12.19 -4.73
N GLY A 503 -0.64 -12.20 -5.99
CA GLY A 503 0.70 -12.59 -6.34
C GLY A 503 0.91 -12.74 -7.82
N THR A 504 2.14 -13.14 -8.12
CA THR A 504 2.61 -13.38 -9.48
C THR A 504 2.75 -14.88 -9.70
N GLU A 505 3.27 -15.25 -10.87
CA GLU A 505 3.57 -16.66 -11.13
C GLU A 505 4.66 -17.18 -10.19
N LYS A 506 5.44 -16.30 -9.58
CA LYS A 506 6.55 -16.69 -8.71
C LYS A 506 6.19 -16.78 -7.24
N GLY A 507 5.16 -16.06 -6.79
CA GLY A 507 4.83 -16.11 -5.38
C GLY A 507 3.85 -15.03 -4.96
N ILE A 508 3.58 -15.02 -3.66
CA ILE A 508 2.58 -14.15 -3.04
C ILE A 508 3.17 -12.75 -2.82
N THR A 509 2.37 -11.72 -3.10
CA THR A 509 2.76 -10.33 -2.83
C THR A 509 1.97 -9.71 -1.69
N ALA A 510 0.75 -10.19 -1.42
CA ALA A 510 -0.03 -9.67 -0.29
C ALA A 510 -1.09 -10.69 0.10
N CYS A 511 -1.52 -10.61 1.34
CA CYS A 511 -2.63 -11.43 1.80
C CYS A 511 -3.40 -10.73 2.91
N GLN A 512 -4.63 -11.17 3.09
CA GLN A 512 -5.49 -10.70 4.17
C GLN A 512 -6.41 -11.87 4.54
N MET A 513 -6.40 -12.27 5.81
CA MET A 513 -7.24 -13.38 6.28
C MET A 513 -8.02 -12.97 7.50
N ASP A 514 -9.27 -13.42 7.57
CA ASP A 514 -10.08 -13.35 8.78
C ASP A 514 -10.58 -14.76 9.07
N ILE A 515 -10.23 -15.28 10.24
CA ILE A 515 -10.54 -16.65 10.62
C ILE A 515 -11.52 -16.59 11.78
N LYS A 516 -12.70 -17.20 11.59
CA LYS A 516 -13.81 -17.09 12.53
C LYS A 516 -14.06 -18.37 13.32
N VAL A 517 -13.25 -19.42 13.07
CA VAL A 517 -13.37 -20.69 13.79
C VAL A 517 -12.14 -20.92 14.65
N ASP A 518 -12.33 -21.55 15.80
CA ASP A 518 -11.24 -21.97 16.66
C ASP A 518 -10.62 -23.25 16.12
N GLY A 519 -9.31 -23.34 16.26
CA GLY A 519 -8.60 -24.58 15.97
C GLY A 519 -8.56 -24.96 14.50
N LEU A 520 -8.48 -23.99 13.62
CA LEU A 520 -8.33 -24.29 12.20
C LEU A 520 -7.06 -25.09 11.96
N ASP A 521 -7.21 -26.25 11.30
CA ASP A 521 -6.11 -27.15 11.01
C ASP A 521 -5.19 -26.50 9.97
N TYR A 522 -3.89 -26.52 10.22
CA TYR A 522 -2.92 -25.99 9.25
C TYR A 522 -2.98 -26.75 7.92
N LYS A 523 -3.33 -28.03 7.94
CA LYS A 523 -3.49 -28.78 6.71
C LYS A 523 -4.62 -28.21 5.85
N VAL A 524 -5.74 -27.84 6.49
CA VAL A 524 -6.86 -27.21 5.78
C VAL A 524 -6.43 -25.88 5.20
N LEU A 525 -5.70 -25.10 6.00
CA LEU A 525 -5.21 -23.81 5.54
C LEU A 525 -4.24 -23.97 4.36
N GLU A 526 -3.40 -24.99 4.41
CA GLU A 526 -2.48 -25.28 3.31
C GLU A 526 -3.24 -25.60 2.03
N GLU A 527 -4.29 -26.41 2.13
CA GLU A 527 -5.12 -26.73 0.97
C GLU A 527 -5.85 -25.50 0.44
N ALA A 528 -6.33 -24.66 1.34
CA ALA A 528 -7.02 -23.43 0.94
C ALA A 528 -6.07 -22.50 0.18
N LEU A 529 -4.84 -22.38 0.65
CA LEU A 529 -3.85 -21.56 -0.02
C LEU A 529 -3.45 -22.12 -1.38
N SER A 530 -3.37 -23.47 -1.47
CA SER A 530 -3.07 -24.12 -2.74
C SER A 530 -4.18 -23.88 -3.76
N GLN A 531 -5.44 -23.99 -3.32
CA GLN A 531 -6.57 -23.72 -4.22
C GLN A 531 -6.58 -22.24 -4.63
N ALA A 532 -6.22 -21.33 -3.73
CA ALA A 532 -6.13 -19.91 -4.05
C ALA A 532 -5.06 -19.66 -5.11
N LYS A 533 -3.94 -20.37 -5.03
CA LYS A 533 -2.89 -20.22 -6.04
C LYS A 533 -3.41 -20.64 -7.41
N ASP A 534 -4.11 -21.76 -7.49
CA ASP A 534 -4.68 -22.21 -8.76
C ASP A 534 -5.66 -21.16 -9.31
N GLY A 535 -6.50 -20.60 -8.46
CA GLY A 535 -7.47 -19.61 -8.87
C GLY A 535 -6.81 -18.32 -9.33
N ARG A 536 -5.80 -17.89 -8.58
CA ARG A 536 -5.08 -16.68 -8.92
C ARG A 536 -4.35 -16.84 -10.26
N MET A 537 -3.83 -18.03 -10.54
CA MET A 537 -3.17 -18.28 -11.82
C MET A 537 -4.18 -18.36 -12.95
N HIS A 538 -5.38 -18.86 -12.72
CA HIS A 538 -6.45 -18.81 -13.72
C HIS A 538 -6.77 -17.35 -14.07
N ILE A 539 -6.90 -16.54 -13.08
CA ILE A 539 -7.15 -15.12 -13.31
C ILE A 539 -6.01 -14.46 -14.09
N UNK A 540 -4.91 -14.75 -13.68
CA UNK A 540 -3.81 -14.27 -14.34
C UNK A 540 -3.83 -14.61 -15.73
N GLY A 541 -4.22 -15.83 -16.10
CA GLY A 541 -4.32 -16.24 -17.51
C GLY A 541 -5.35 -15.48 -18.30
N GLU A 542 -6.49 -15.20 -17.69
CA GLU A 542 -7.52 -14.42 -18.35
C GLU A 542 -7.06 -12.99 -18.63
N MET A 543 -6.34 -12.40 -17.68
CA MET A 543 -5.80 -11.04 -17.86
C MET A 543 -4.80 -10.99 -19.02
N MET A 544 -3.98 -12.01 -19.14
CA MET A 544 -2.95 -12.05 -20.17
C MET A 544 -3.52 -12.14 -21.59
N LYS A 545 -4.76 -12.59 -21.73
CA LYS A 545 -5.42 -12.56 -23.03
C LYS A 545 -5.68 -11.12 -23.51
N THR A 546 -5.81 -10.18 -22.58
CA THR A 546 -6.03 -8.78 -22.89
C THR A 546 -4.73 -8.03 -23.12
N LEU A 547 -3.75 -8.25 -22.24
CA LEU A 547 -2.46 -7.58 -22.36
C LEU A 547 -1.45 -8.44 -21.61
N SER A 548 -0.52 -9.03 -22.36
CA SER A 548 0.40 -10.00 -21.78
C SER A 548 1.71 -9.36 -21.33
N GLU A 549 2.04 -8.19 -21.85
CA GLU A 549 3.27 -7.48 -21.53
C GLU A 549 2.98 -6.00 -21.42
N PRO A 550 3.79 -5.26 -20.67
CA PRO A 550 3.65 -3.81 -20.66
C PRO A 550 3.78 -3.23 -22.06
N ARG A 551 3.04 -2.16 -22.33
CA ARG A 551 3.25 -1.43 -23.59
C ARG A 551 4.71 -1.04 -23.67
N GLU A 552 5.25 -1.06 -24.88
CA GLU A 552 6.66 -0.79 -25.07
C GLU A 552 7.01 0.65 -24.73
N ASP A 553 6.11 1.58 -25.01
CA ASP A 553 6.34 3.00 -24.77
C ASP A 553 5.16 3.63 -24.06
N PHE A 554 5.41 4.78 -23.48
CA PHE A 554 4.35 5.58 -22.87
C PHE A 554 3.50 6.22 -23.95
N LYS A 555 2.27 6.61 -23.59
CA LYS A 555 1.41 7.32 -24.52
C LYS A 555 2.04 8.68 -24.87
N ALA A 556 1.70 9.18 -26.05
CA ALA A 556 2.39 10.35 -26.59
C ALA A 556 2.31 11.59 -25.70
N HIS A 557 1.19 11.73 -24.98
CA HIS A 557 0.97 12.91 -24.16
C HIS A 557 1.47 12.75 -22.71
N VAL A 558 2.09 11.64 -22.38
CA VAL A 558 2.62 11.44 -21.03
C VAL A 558 3.87 12.32 -20.87
N PRO A 559 3.98 13.09 -19.78
CA PRO A 559 5.19 13.87 -19.54
C PRO A 559 6.41 12.98 -19.46
N ARG A 560 7.56 13.50 -19.89
CA ARG A 560 8.78 12.72 -19.94
C ARG A 560 9.67 13.03 -18.75
N ILE A 561 10.36 12.03 -18.26
CA ILE A 561 11.35 12.15 -17.20
C ILE A 561 12.61 11.47 -17.67
N GLU A 562 13.74 12.19 -17.59
CA GLU A 562 15.04 11.60 -17.86
C GLU A 562 15.98 11.92 -16.71
N ASN A 563 16.91 11.01 -16.48
CA ASN A 563 17.88 11.14 -15.40
C ASN A 563 19.28 11.17 -15.98
N ILE A 564 20.14 11.97 -15.33
CA ILE A 564 21.55 11.98 -15.68
C ILE A 564 22.36 12.00 -14.40
N SER A 565 23.40 11.16 -14.35
CA SER A 565 24.31 11.12 -13.21
C SER A 565 25.41 12.15 -13.48
N VAL A 566 25.67 13.02 -12.53
CA VAL A 566 26.66 14.09 -12.68
C VAL A 566 27.66 14.03 -11.53
N PRO A 567 28.90 14.48 -11.74
CA PRO A 567 29.85 14.59 -10.64
C PRO A 567 29.37 15.56 -9.57
N GLU A 568 29.67 15.26 -8.32
CA GLU A 568 29.25 16.12 -7.21
C GLU A 568 29.75 17.56 -7.38
N ASP A 569 30.96 17.73 -7.92
CA ASP A 569 31.53 19.07 -8.06
C ASP A 569 30.89 19.87 -9.21
N ALA A 570 30.04 19.25 -10.02
CA ALA A 570 29.28 19.97 -11.04
C ALA A 570 27.98 20.54 -10.52
N ILE A 571 27.53 20.12 -9.34
CA ILE A 571 26.24 20.54 -8.82
C ILE A 571 26.18 22.05 -8.66
N GLY A 572 27.23 22.64 -8.14
CA GLY A 572 27.28 24.09 -7.95
C GLY A 572 27.11 24.84 -9.26
N GLY A 573 27.72 24.34 -10.35
CA GLY A 573 27.58 24.97 -11.66
C GLY A 573 26.20 24.82 -12.26
N ILE A 574 25.56 23.66 -12.01
CA ILE A 574 24.21 23.46 -12.51
C ILE A 574 23.22 24.38 -11.80
N ILE A 575 23.38 24.52 -10.48
CA ILE A 575 22.50 25.39 -9.70
C ILE A 575 22.79 26.87 -10.02
N GLY A 576 24.08 27.23 -10.05
CA GLY A 576 24.49 28.59 -10.28
C GLY A 576 24.34 29.42 -9.01
N LYS A 577 24.89 30.62 -9.06
CA LYS A 577 24.85 31.56 -7.95
C LYS A 577 23.41 31.91 -7.61
N GLY A 578 22.99 31.60 -6.37
CA GLY A 578 21.63 31.88 -5.95
C GLY A 578 20.57 31.13 -6.73
N GLY A 579 20.92 30.03 -7.38
CA GLY A 579 19.99 29.26 -8.18
C GLY A 579 19.74 29.81 -9.56
N GLU A 580 20.53 30.80 -9.99
CA GLU A 580 20.28 31.51 -11.23
C GLU A 580 20.32 30.59 -12.45
N THR A 581 21.29 29.72 -12.51
CA THR A 581 21.47 28.86 -13.68
C THR A 581 20.35 27.84 -13.83
N ILE A 582 20.02 27.15 -12.75
CA ILE A 582 18.97 26.11 -12.80
C ILE A 582 17.61 26.75 -13.10
N GLN A 583 17.35 27.93 -12.53
CA GLN A 583 16.11 28.63 -12.80
C GLN A 583 16.01 29.07 -14.27
N ALA A 584 17.13 29.51 -14.84
CA ALA A 584 17.14 29.90 -16.26
C ALA A 584 16.90 28.71 -17.17
N ILE A 585 17.52 27.57 -16.85
CA ILE A 585 17.31 26.37 -17.66
C ILE A 585 15.82 25.96 -17.59
N GLN A 586 15.26 25.92 -16.39
CA GLN A 586 13.87 25.53 -16.24
C GLN A 586 12.91 26.45 -16.98
N ALA A 587 13.14 27.76 -16.87
CA ALA A 587 12.25 28.72 -17.51
C ALA A 587 12.35 28.68 -19.02
N GLU A 588 13.55 28.56 -19.55
CA GLU A 588 13.76 28.64 -21.00
C GLU A 588 13.42 27.33 -21.72
N THR A 589 13.47 26.22 -21.02
CA THR A 589 13.16 24.92 -21.63
C THR A 589 11.80 24.38 -21.21
N ASN A 590 11.11 25.05 -20.30
CA ASN A 590 9.82 24.61 -19.76
C ASN A 590 9.96 23.23 -19.12
N THR A 591 10.94 23.10 -18.23
CA THR A 591 11.21 21.84 -17.53
C THR A 591 11.25 22.09 -16.04
N SER A 592 11.20 21.00 -15.28
CA SER A 592 11.46 20.99 -13.84
C SER A 592 12.69 20.13 -13.60
N ILE A 593 13.62 20.63 -12.79
CA ILE A 593 14.89 19.94 -12.57
C ILE A 593 15.08 19.74 -11.07
N GLY A 594 15.31 18.48 -10.68
CA GLY A 594 15.60 18.13 -9.30
C GLY A 594 16.97 17.50 -9.19
N ILE A 595 17.71 17.85 -8.14
CA ILE A 595 19.05 17.32 -7.91
C ILE A 595 19.02 16.55 -6.60
N GLY A 596 19.37 15.26 -6.65
CA GLY A 596 19.42 14.42 -5.46
C GLY A 596 20.73 14.60 -4.69
N ASP A 597 20.78 13.99 -3.53
CA ASP A 597 21.99 14.02 -2.72
C ASP A 597 23.10 13.21 -3.38
N ALA A 598 24.33 13.67 -3.22
CA ALA A 598 25.48 12.99 -3.79
C ALA A 598 25.78 11.71 -3.01
N VAL A 599 26.06 10.64 -3.75
CA VAL A 599 26.45 9.34 -3.19
C VAL A 599 27.66 8.84 -3.97
N ASP A 600 28.75 8.55 -3.28
CA ASP A 600 29.99 8.10 -3.92
C ASP A 600 30.48 9.08 -4.99
N GLY A 601 30.34 10.38 -4.72
CA GLY A 601 30.85 11.42 -5.60
C GLY A 601 29.97 11.75 -6.80
N MET A 602 28.80 11.12 -6.92
CA MET A 602 27.89 11.35 -8.04
C MET A 602 26.51 11.72 -7.51
N ALA A 603 25.81 12.56 -8.25
CA ALA A 603 24.45 12.94 -7.92
C ALA A 603 23.54 12.67 -9.11
N ASN A 604 22.29 12.34 -8.84
CA ASN A 604 21.30 12.15 -9.90
C ASN A 604 20.57 13.46 -10.16
N VAL A 605 20.52 13.85 -11.42
CA VAL A 605 19.73 15.01 -11.86
C VAL A 605 18.53 14.47 -12.62
N GLU A 606 17.34 14.80 -12.14
CA GLU A 606 16.08 14.37 -12.77
C GLU A 606 15.49 15.56 -13.51
N VAL A 607 15.16 15.37 -14.78
CA VAL A 607 14.54 16.42 -15.60
C VAL A 607 13.17 15.92 -16.04
N PHE A 608 12.16 16.72 -15.73
CA PHE A 608 10.76 16.46 -16.08
C PHE A 608 10.34 17.49 -17.11
N ALA A 609 9.77 17.05 -18.23
CA ALA A 609 9.34 17.92 -19.31
C ALA A 609 8.08 17.40 -19.95
N GLU A 610 7.18 18.32 -20.32
CA GLU A 610 5.98 17.94 -21.04
C GLU A 610 6.25 17.67 -22.51
N GLU A 611 7.34 18.21 -23.06
CA GLU A 611 7.66 18.07 -24.48
C GLU A 611 9.10 17.65 -24.68
N LYS A 612 9.32 16.89 -25.75
CA LYS A 612 10.62 16.33 -26.06
C LYS A 612 11.67 17.43 -26.32
N GLU A 613 11.26 18.51 -27.00
CA GLU A 613 12.20 19.58 -27.32
C GLU A 613 12.79 20.22 -26.08
N GLY A 614 11.94 20.49 -25.09
CA GLY A 614 12.42 21.06 -23.83
C GLY A 614 13.32 20.08 -23.10
N MET A 615 12.97 18.80 -23.11
CA MET A 615 13.79 17.77 -22.47
C MET A 615 15.18 17.75 -23.08
N ASP A 616 15.25 17.69 -24.42
CA ASP A 616 16.53 17.60 -25.12
C ASP A 616 17.41 18.80 -24.83
N GLU A 617 16.84 20.00 -24.82
CA GLU A 617 17.61 21.21 -24.57
C GLU A 617 18.09 21.29 -23.13
N ALA A 618 17.25 20.92 -22.18
CA ALA A 618 17.67 20.93 -20.76
C ALA A 618 18.79 19.92 -20.53
N MET A 619 18.66 18.74 -21.11
CA MET A 619 19.71 17.71 -20.97
C MET A 619 21.00 18.15 -21.60
N ARG A 620 20.93 18.83 -22.75
CA ARG A 620 22.13 19.33 -23.41
C ARG A 620 22.85 20.35 -22.51
N ARG A 621 22.09 21.28 -21.92
CA ARG A 621 22.71 22.28 -21.06
C ARG A 621 23.31 21.69 -19.79
N ILE A 622 22.63 20.73 -19.20
CA ILE A 622 23.16 20.08 -18.01
C ILE A 622 24.45 19.32 -18.34
N ASN A 623 24.44 18.62 -19.46
CA ASN A 623 25.63 17.88 -19.90
C ASN A 623 26.82 18.79 -20.12
N LEU A 624 26.60 19.95 -20.72
CA LEU A 624 27.69 20.91 -20.95
C LEU A 624 28.32 21.37 -19.65
N ILE A 625 27.52 21.57 -18.63
CA ILE A 625 28.03 22.00 -17.32
C ILE A 625 28.75 20.87 -16.62
N ALA A 626 28.16 19.68 -16.64
CA ALA A 626 28.70 18.54 -15.88
C ALA A 626 29.88 17.91 -16.57
N TYR A 627 29.86 17.86 -17.88
CA TYR A 627 30.85 17.14 -18.67
C TYR A 627 31.39 18.02 -19.78
N UNK A 628 31.74 19.07 -19.44
CA UNK A 628 32.14 19.81 -20.20
C UNK A 628 33.08 19.25 -20.91
N PRO A 629 33.04 19.48 -22.12
CA PRO A 629 34.07 18.91 -22.96
C PRO A 629 35.42 19.53 -22.62
N THR A 630 36.38 18.70 -22.55
CA THR A 630 37.73 19.09 -22.21
C THR A 630 38.59 19.01 -23.47
N ALA A 631 39.21 20.15 -23.81
CA ALA A 631 40.11 20.16 -24.94
C ALA A 631 41.49 19.67 -24.47
N GLU A 632 42.09 18.80 -25.25
CA GLU A 632 43.39 18.23 -24.94
C GLU A 632 44.52 18.95 -25.66
N VAL A 633 45.58 19.26 -24.91
CA VAL A 633 46.76 19.87 -25.50
C VAL A 633 47.34 18.92 -26.57
N GLY A 634 47.64 19.45 -27.72
CA GLY A 634 48.17 18.70 -28.84
C GLY A 634 47.12 18.23 -29.83
N GLU A 635 45.85 18.32 -29.48
CA GLU A 635 44.78 17.91 -30.41
C GLU A 635 44.26 19.07 -31.23
N THR A 636 43.71 18.76 -32.39
CA THR A 636 43.20 19.71 -33.37
C THR A 636 41.68 19.79 -33.26
N TYR A 637 41.13 21.01 -33.31
CA TYR A 637 39.72 21.25 -33.24
C TYR A 637 39.25 22.23 -34.27
N GLU A 638 38.00 22.15 -34.66
CA GLU A 638 37.38 23.14 -35.51
C GLU A 638 36.85 24.26 -34.63
N GLY A 639 37.41 25.47 -34.76
CA GLY A 639 37.05 26.59 -33.93
C GLY A 639 36.22 27.61 -34.66
N LYS A 640 35.23 28.18 -33.99
CA LYS A 640 34.39 29.26 -34.51
C LYS A 640 34.75 30.55 -33.84
N VAL A 641 35.07 31.59 -34.64
CA VAL A 641 35.46 32.88 -34.11
C VAL A 641 34.28 33.56 -33.43
N LYS A 642 34.47 33.90 -32.20
CA LYS A 642 33.44 34.61 -31.44
C LYS A 642 33.73 36.09 -31.27
N UNK A 643 35.02 36.38 -30.95
CA UNK A 643 35.39 37.64 -30.69
C UNK A 643 36.71 37.88 -31.27
N ILE A 644 36.75 39.15 -31.67
CA ILE A 644 38.06 39.59 -32.09
C ILE A 644 38.51 40.75 -31.18
N VAL A 645 39.73 40.65 -30.73
CA VAL A 645 40.32 41.70 -29.88
C VAL A 645 41.67 42.12 -30.52
N ALA A 646 42.28 43.15 -29.99
CA ALA A 646 43.51 43.68 -30.57
C ALA A 646 44.65 42.67 -30.59
N PHE A 647 44.71 41.81 -29.58
CA PHE A 647 45.80 40.85 -29.42
C PHE A 647 45.47 39.45 -29.95
N GLY A 648 44.30 39.27 -30.54
CA GLY A 648 43.95 37.95 -31.04
C GLY A 648 42.45 37.78 -31.21
N ALA A 649 42.04 36.54 -31.15
CA ALA A 649 40.64 36.17 -31.28
C ALA A 649 40.29 35.09 -30.30
N PHE A 650 39.03 35.07 -29.86
CA PHE A 650 38.50 33.98 -29.03
C PHE A 650 37.66 33.09 -29.93
N LEU A 651 38.00 31.83 -29.92
CA LEU A 651 37.31 30.82 -30.72
C LEU A 651 36.68 29.77 -29.83
N GLU A 652 35.47 29.39 -30.17
CA GLU A 652 34.83 28.24 -29.52
C GLU A 652 35.28 26.95 -30.21
N ILE A 653 36.06 26.15 -29.53
CA ILE A 653 36.65 24.91 -30.11
C ILE A 653 35.87 23.67 -29.77
N LEU A 654 35.07 23.72 -28.68
CA LEU A 654 34.10 22.71 -28.29
C LEU A 654 32.93 23.45 -27.69
N PRO A 655 31.75 22.86 -27.65
CA PRO A 655 30.62 23.55 -27.06
C PRO A 655 30.95 24.06 -25.66
N GLY A 656 30.82 25.35 -25.45
CA GLY A 656 31.12 26.01 -24.18
C GLY A 656 32.59 26.18 -23.84
N VAL A 657 33.50 25.74 -24.72
CA VAL A 657 34.94 25.86 -24.47
C VAL A 657 35.54 26.91 -25.40
N ASP A 658 35.92 28.02 -24.85
CA ASP A 658 36.55 29.10 -25.59
C ASP A 658 38.07 29.08 -25.38
N ALA A 659 38.80 29.44 -26.42
CA ALA A 659 40.25 29.47 -26.37
C ALA A 659 40.77 30.70 -27.07
N LEU A 660 41.93 31.15 -26.64
CA LEU A 660 42.55 32.36 -27.22
C LEU A 660 43.47 31.99 -28.36
N LEU A 661 43.19 32.54 -29.54
CA LEU A 661 44.11 32.51 -30.66
C LEU A 661 44.86 33.83 -30.66
N HIS A 662 46.09 33.79 -30.08
CA HIS A 662 46.88 35.02 -29.99
C HIS A 662 47.31 35.41 -31.40
N ILE A 663 47.51 36.72 -31.59
CA ILE A 663 47.84 37.28 -32.88
C ILE A 663 49.13 36.64 -33.45
N SER A 664 50.04 36.25 -32.57
CA SER A 664 51.29 35.61 -32.96
C SER A 664 51.10 34.18 -33.43
N GLU A 665 49.94 33.58 -33.24
CA GLU A 665 49.67 32.19 -33.59
C GLU A 665 48.77 32.04 -34.81
N ILE A 666 48.48 33.13 -35.51
CA ILE A 666 47.58 33.10 -36.67
C ILE A 666 48.31 32.64 -37.91
N ASP A 667 49.50 33.17 -38.15
CA ASP A 667 50.24 32.87 -39.34
C ASP A 667 51.75 32.88 -39.03
N HIS A 668 52.54 32.28 -39.91
CA HIS A 668 54.00 32.30 -39.76
C HIS A 668 54.60 33.65 -40.04
N LYS A 669 53.93 34.50 -40.84
CA LYS A 669 54.36 35.87 -41.04
C LYS A 669 53.66 36.74 -40.03
N ARG A 670 54.22 37.97 -39.83
CA ARG A 670 53.68 38.89 -38.85
C ARG A 670 52.27 39.31 -39.22
N VAL A 671 51.35 39.19 -38.28
CA VAL A 671 49.98 39.62 -38.43
C VAL A 671 49.80 40.94 -37.66
N GLU A 672 49.41 41.99 -38.37
CA GLU A 672 49.21 43.28 -37.73
C GLU A 672 47.81 43.53 -37.26
N LYS A 673 46.82 43.02 -38.03
CA LYS A 673 45.41 43.14 -37.66
C LYS A 673 44.75 41.79 -37.79
N VAL A 674 44.07 41.39 -36.69
CA VAL A 674 43.40 40.08 -36.67
C VAL A 674 42.26 40.03 -37.70
N ASP A 675 41.54 41.16 -37.90
CA ASP A 675 40.40 41.18 -38.80
C ASP A 675 40.77 41.07 -40.26
N GLU A 676 42.04 41.11 -40.60
CA GLU A 676 42.49 40.83 -41.97
C GLU A 676 42.47 39.33 -42.26
N TYR A 677 42.48 38.49 -41.24
CA TYR A 677 42.54 37.04 -41.39
C TYR A 677 41.23 36.36 -41.04
N MET A 678 40.39 37.00 -40.23
CA MET A 678 39.17 36.35 -39.78
C MET A 678 38.15 37.36 -39.29
N LYS A 679 36.90 36.96 -39.21
CA LYS A 679 35.82 37.78 -38.66
C LYS A 679 34.90 36.87 -37.83
N PRO A 680 34.12 37.47 -36.93
CA PRO A 680 33.22 36.66 -36.12
C PRO A 680 32.32 35.76 -36.98
N GLY A 681 32.20 34.51 -36.60
CA GLY A 681 31.46 33.50 -37.34
C GLY A 681 32.32 32.64 -38.25
N ASP A 682 33.56 33.04 -38.54
CA ASP A 682 34.44 32.20 -39.33
C ASP A 682 34.77 30.91 -38.59
N VAL A 683 34.97 29.82 -39.37
CA VAL A 683 35.32 28.53 -38.82
C VAL A 683 36.70 28.14 -39.37
N MET A 684 37.59 27.67 -38.52
CA MET A 684 38.93 27.27 -38.91
C MET A 684 39.47 26.18 -38.02
N GLU A 685 40.41 25.41 -38.49
CA GLU A 685 41.09 24.40 -37.70
C GLU A 685 42.19 25.04 -36.88
N VAL A 686 42.27 24.66 -35.61
CA VAL A 686 43.29 25.16 -34.68
C VAL A 686 43.77 23.99 -33.80
N LYS A 687 45.00 24.13 -33.34
CA LYS A 687 45.61 23.13 -32.45
C LYS A 687 45.76 23.73 -31.06
N VAL A 688 45.40 22.94 -30.02
CA VAL A 688 45.63 23.37 -28.67
C VAL A 688 47.09 23.24 -28.31
N ILE A 689 47.75 24.37 -27.99
CA ILE A 689 49.20 24.34 -27.75
C ILE A 689 49.55 24.49 -26.27
N GLY A 690 48.60 24.76 -25.40
CA GLY A 690 48.90 24.88 -24.00
C GLY A 690 47.77 25.53 -23.21
N LYS A 691 48.03 25.73 -21.92
CA LYS A 691 47.14 26.47 -21.03
C LYS A 691 47.87 27.60 -20.37
N ASP A 692 47.20 28.72 -20.15
CA ASP A 692 47.73 29.84 -19.39
C ASP A 692 47.88 29.41 -17.94
N PRO A 693 49.08 29.45 -17.37
CA PRO A 693 49.25 28.99 -15.98
C PRO A 693 48.53 29.86 -14.94
N LYS A 694 48.19 31.09 -15.29
CA LYS A 694 47.55 32.00 -14.33
C LYS A 694 46.03 31.79 -14.26
N ASN A 695 45.36 31.55 -15.41
CA ASN A 695 43.90 31.48 -15.43
C ASN A 695 43.35 30.18 -15.99
N GLY A 696 44.24 29.27 -16.42
CA GLY A 696 43.82 27.98 -16.93
C GLY A 696 43.18 28.01 -18.32
N LYS A 697 43.14 29.17 -18.98
CA LYS A 697 42.53 29.28 -20.29
C LYS A 697 43.39 28.60 -21.35
N LEU A 698 42.73 28.03 -22.35
CA LEU A 698 43.41 27.32 -23.41
C LEU A 698 43.99 28.28 -24.44
N LYS A 699 45.18 27.93 -24.91
CA LYS A 699 45.83 28.64 -26.02
C LYS A 699 45.80 27.77 -27.25
N ILE A 700 45.44 28.36 -28.39
CA ILE A 700 45.35 27.63 -29.65
C ILE A 700 46.20 28.30 -30.71
N SER A 701 46.48 27.55 -31.74
CA SER A 701 47.35 28.02 -32.81
C SER A 701 46.83 27.55 -34.17
N ARG A 702 46.64 28.48 -35.08
CA ARG A 702 46.34 28.16 -36.46
C ARG A 702 47.63 27.88 -37.24
N LYS A 703 48.70 28.63 -36.93
CA LYS A 703 49.94 28.47 -37.68
C LYS A 703 50.58 27.10 -37.45
N ALA A 704 50.32 26.48 -36.34
CA ALA A 704 50.84 25.13 -36.05
C ALA A 704 50.35 24.11 -37.04
N LEU A 705 49.23 24.38 -37.71
CA LEU A 705 48.65 23.48 -38.71
C LEU A 705 48.98 23.90 -40.15
N ILE A 706 49.72 24.97 -40.30
CA ILE A 706 50.10 25.52 -41.60
C ILE A 706 51.58 25.25 -41.81
N GLU A 707 51.93 24.75 -43.01
CA GLU A 707 53.31 24.45 -43.34
C GLU A 707 54.15 25.74 -43.34
N LYS A 708 55.24 25.72 -42.61
CA LYS A 708 56.12 26.85 -42.53
C LYS A 708 56.77 27.07 -43.93
N PRO A 709 56.73 28.31 -44.40
CA PRO A 709 57.35 28.57 -45.70
C PRO A 709 58.83 28.24 -45.71
N ALA A 710 59.29 27.75 -46.82
CA ALA A 710 60.71 27.45 -46.97
C ALA A 710 61.53 28.72 -46.84
N PRO A 711 62.73 28.62 -46.26
CA PRO A 711 63.60 29.81 -46.23
C PRO A 711 63.97 30.25 -47.65
N PRO A 712 64.15 31.53 -47.84
CA PRO A 712 64.57 32.02 -49.16
C PRO A 712 65.87 31.35 -49.56
N SER A 713 66.02 31.08 -50.88
CA SER A 713 67.25 30.54 -51.42
C SER A 713 68.33 31.62 -51.41
N ASN A 714 69.56 31.22 -51.08
CA ASN A 714 70.69 32.10 -51.06
C ASN A 714 71.48 31.98 -52.34
N ASP A 715 70.93 31.60 -53.48
CA ASP A 715 71.59 31.56 -54.74
C ASP A 715 71.77 32.90 -55.32
#